data_bce869db5062c18f2af3efcce418768a
#
_entry.id   bce869db5062c18f2af3efcce418768a
#
_cell.length_a   1.000
_cell.length_b   1.000
_cell.length_c   1.000
_cell.angle_alpha   90.00
_cell.angle_beta   90.00
_cell.angle_gamma   90.00
#
_symmetry.space_group_name_H-M   'P 1'
#
loop_
_entity.id
_entity.type
_entity.pdbx_description
1 polymer ?
#
loop_
_entity_poly.entity_id
_entity_poly.type
_entity_poly.pdbx_seq_one_letter_code
_entity_poly.pdbx_strand_id
1 'polypeptide(L)'
;MKKKQVLLFIGIGLLINFVISAKEKSDIYYKGWIDFNKNGAKDIYEDPEQPVEKRVQDLLSQMTTDEKTCQLATLYGYKRVLQDSLPTENWKNEIWKDGIANIDEQLNGIGKGACTAPDLIYPFSNHAKAINKIQKWFIEETRLGIPVDFSNEGVHGLNHTKATPLPAPIGIGSTWNKKLVLQAGEIVGKEAKALGYTNVYAPILDITRDPRWGRVLECYGEDPYLVSSLGVQMVKGIQRFGVASTLKHYAVYSVPKGGRDGNARTDPHVSPREMHELYLYPFKNVIREAQPMGVMSSYNDWNGEPVSASYYFLTELLRQQFGFKGYVVSDSEAVEFVESKHHVASDYEDAVRQVAEAGMNVRTHFTPPQDYILPLRNLVQEGRISMQTIDRLVSDVLRVKFELGLFDTPYIQDVEVSDKIVGADKNVNFVLDMQRQSLVLLKNDDNLLPLDKRKIKNILVTGPLAKETNYMVSRYGPQELENITVYDGIEDYAGNEISLSYAKGCEVIDKNWPESEIIHYPLTDTEKEEIDKAVSLARNSDIIIAVLGEDEERTGESRSRTSLDLPGRQQQLLESLYETGKPVVLVLINGRPLTINWANRFIPSILEAWFPNQMGGRAIAGTLFGEYNPGGKLPITFPKTTGQIQLNFPFKPGSQSGQPEVGPNGTGKTRVIGALYPFGYGLSYTTFAYSNLNVTPSRQRMQGEFKITVDVTNTGKRNGDEIVQLYIRDKVSSVITYDSQLRGFERVNLDPGETQTVEFTLKPEDFMLLDKNMDWSVEPGEFEFMIGASSEDIRLKQSIQVGF
;
A
#
# COMPACT_ATOMS: atom_id res chain seq x y z
N MET A 1 5.10 -27.99 -105.34
CA MET A 1 4.64 -29.38 -105.16
C MET A 1 4.52 -29.66 -103.69
N LYS A 2 3.44 -30.19 -103.23
CA LYS A 2 3.00 -30.57 -101.88
C LYS A 2 2.85 -29.55 -100.80
N LYS A 3 1.58 -29.05 -100.67
CA LYS A 3 1.02 -28.41 -99.53
C LYS A 3 1.03 -29.34 -98.26
N LYS A 4 1.44 -28.81 -97.13
CA LYS A 4 1.09 -29.41 -95.82
C LYS A 4 0.17 -28.43 -95.10
N GLN A 5 -1.04 -28.91 -94.80
CA GLN A 5 -1.99 -28.29 -93.91
C GLN A 5 -1.52 -28.45 -92.47
N VAL A 6 -1.59 -27.37 -91.72
CA VAL A 6 -1.43 -27.36 -90.25
C VAL A 6 -2.78 -27.14 -89.60
N LEU A 7 -3.31 -28.14 -88.89
CA LEU A 7 -4.50 -28.01 -88.03
C LEU A 7 -4.20 -27.13 -86.82
N LEU A 8 -5.03 -26.13 -86.60
CA LEU A 8 -5.04 -25.25 -85.45
C LEU A 8 -6.02 -25.88 -84.43
N PHE A 9 -5.50 -26.38 -83.28
CA PHE A 9 -6.30 -26.75 -82.13
C PHE A 9 -6.49 -25.53 -81.21
N ILE A 10 -7.74 -25.03 -81.07
CA ILE A 10 -8.12 -23.99 -80.10
C ILE A 10 -8.43 -24.69 -78.76
N GLY A 11 -7.52 -24.61 -77.82
CA GLY A 11 -7.78 -25.01 -76.43
C GLY A 11 -8.42 -23.84 -75.65
N ILE A 12 -9.71 -24.01 -75.33
CA ILE A 12 -10.37 -23.08 -74.37
C ILE A 12 -9.91 -23.48 -72.94
N GLY A 13 -8.96 -22.68 -72.42
CA GLY A 13 -8.58 -22.74 -71.00
C GLY A 13 -9.60 -21.99 -70.18
N LEU A 14 -10.43 -22.67 -69.37
CA LEU A 14 -11.18 -22.03 -68.32
C LEU A 14 -10.20 -21.57 -67.25
N LEU A 15 -9.92 -20.24 -67.19
CA LEU A 15 -9.32 -19.56 -66.03
C LEU A 15 -10.41 -19.42 -64.97
N ILE A 16 -10.42 -20.31 -63.97
CA ILE A 16 -11.16 -20.12 -62.72
C ILE A 16 -10.35 -19.10 -61.90
N ASN A 17 -10.77 -17.83 -61.97
CA ASN A 17 -10.35 -16.80 -61.06
C ASN A 17 -10.97 -17.11 -59.68
N PHE A 18 -10.19 -17.67 -58.76
CA PHE A 18 -10.47 -17.58 -57.35
C PHE A 18 -10.29 -16.11 -56.94
N VAL A 19 -11.36 -15.36 -56.97
CA VAL A 19 -11.44 -14.09 -56.25
C VAL A 19 -11.55 -14.47 -54.79
N ILE A 20 -10.43 -14.42 -54.07
CA ILE A 20 -10.44 -14.35 -52.60
C ILE A 20 -11.05 -13.00 -52.29
N SER A 21 -12.36 -12.94 -52.13
CA SER A 21 -13.02 -11.79 -51.54
C SER A 21 -12.44 -11.66 -50.15
N ALA A 22 -11.59 -10.67 -49.93
CA ALA A 22 -11.32 -10.20 -48.59
C ALA A 22 -12.70 -9.76 -48.01
N LYS A 23 -13.21 -10.58 -47.08
CA LYS A 23 -14.42 -10.25 -46.34
C LYS A 23 -14.13 -8.87 -45.72
N GLU A 24 -14.81 -7.82 -46.17
CA GLU A 24 -14.78 -6.54 -45.44
C GLU A 24 -15.08 -6.85 -43.97
N LYS A 25 -14.22 -6.39 -43.06
CA LYS A 25 -14.50 -6.53 -41.60
C LYS A 25 -15.87 -5.93 -41.35
N SER A 26 -16.85 -6.74 -40.95
CA SER A 26 -18.15 -6.24 -40.54
C SER A 26 -17.95 -5.25 -39.41
N ASP A 27 -18.64 -4.12 -39.47
CA ASP A 27 -18.64 -3.19 -38.35
C ASP A 27 -19.32 -3.89 -37.16
N ILE A 28 -18.57 -4.09 -36.08
CA ILE A 28 -19.01 -4.79 -34.87
C ILE A 28 -19.64 -3.83 -33.85
N TYR A 29 -19.56 -2.51 -34.11
CA TYR A 29 -20.02 -1.48 -33.18
C TYR A 29 -21.44 -1.02 -33.55
N TYR A 30 -22.44 -1.50 -32.81
CA TYR A 30 -23.81 -1.12 -32.94
C TYR A 30 -24.22 -0.05 -31.93
N LYS A 31 -25.38 0.57 -32.16
CA LYS A 31 -25.91 1.55 -31.19
C LYS A 31 -26.29 0.86 -29.88
N GLY A 32 -25.45 1.08 -28.83
CA GLY A 32 -25.69 0.62 -27.49
C GLY A 32 -25.24 -0.82 -27.19
N TRP A 33 -24.50 -1.47 -28.10
CA TRP A 33 -23.86 -2.78 -27.86
C TRP A 33 -22.72 -3.02 -28.89
N ILE A 34 -21.86 -3.98 -28.59
CA ILE A 34 -20.75 -4.42 -29.44
C ILE A 34 -20.94 -5.90 -29.73
N ASP A 35 -20.84 -6.31 -31.00
CA ASP A 35 -20.85 -7.70 -31.46
C ASP A 35 -19.43 -8.29 -31.27
N PHE A 36 -19.14 -8.72 -30.06
CA PHE A 36 -17.81 -9.18 -29.70
C PHE A 36 -17.42 -10.48 -30.40
N ASN A 37 -18.38 -11.40 -30.60
CA ASN A 37 -18.11 -12.68 -31.27
C ASN A 37 -18.29 -12.64 -32.81
N LYS A 38 -18.65 -11.47 -33.38
CA LYS A 38 -18.77 -11.19 -34.83
C LYS A 38 -19.78 -12.11 -35.51
N ASN A 39 -20.84 -12.53 -34.79
CA ASN A 39 -21.89 -13.39 -35.34
C ASN A 39 -23.05 -12.63 -36.00
N GLY A 40 -23.12 -11.31 -35.82
CA GLY A 40 -24.14 -10.41 -36.36
C GLY A 40 -25.45 -10.41 -35.56
N ALA A 41 -25.50 -11.03 -34.40
CA ALA A 41 -26.64 -11.08 -33.49
C ALA A 41 -26.24 -10.59 -32.09
N LYS A 42 -27.18 -9.98 -31.37
CA LYS A 42 -26.93 -9.54 -29.99
C LYS A 42 -27.12 -10.70 -29.02
N ASP A 43 -26.01 -11.24 -28.52
CA ASP A 43 -26.02 -12.30 -27.51
C ASP A 43 -26.33 -11.74 -26.10
N ILE A 44 -26.64 -12.62 -25.13
CA ILE A 44 -26.96 -12.19 -23.77
C ILE A 44 -25.77 -11.47 -23.13
N TYR A 45 -24.54 -11.94 -23.36
CA TYR A 45 -23.35 -11.31 -22.76
C TYR A 45 -23.03 -9.94 -23.37
N GLU A 46 -23.52 -9.64 -24.55
CA GLU A 46 -23.36 -8.37 -25.26
C GLU A 46 -24.42 -7.33 -24.92
N ASP A 47 -25.48 -7.74 -24.21
CA ASP A 47 -26.58 -6.87 -23.83
C ASP A 47 -26.37 -6.21 -22.47
N PRO A 48 -26.07 -4.87 -22.40
CA PRO A 48 -25.87 -4.16 -21.15
C PRO A 48 -27.07 -4.18 -20.19
N GLU A 49 -28.29 -4.45 -20.70
CA GLU A 49 -29.48 -4.50 -19.88
C GLU A 49 -29.67 -5.83 -19.13
N GLN A 50 -28.88 -6.86 -19.48
CA GLN A 50 -28.95 -8.16 -18.80
C GLN A 50 -28.15 -8.13 -17.48
N PRO A 51 -28.62 -8.86 -16.46
CA PRO A 51 -27.87 -9.03 -15.21
C PRO A 51 -26.47 -9.62 -15.45
N VAL A 52 -25.45 -9.11 -14.74
CA VAL A 52 -24.05 -9.53 -14.88
C VAL A 52 -23.89 -11.05 -14.83
N GLU A 53 -24.55 -11.74 -13.89
CA GLU A 53 -24.43 -13.19 -13.76
C GLU A 53 -24.97 -13.95 -14.99
N LYS A 54 -26.01 -13.44 -15.66
CA LYS A 54 -26.49 -14.03 -16.91
C LYS A 54 -25.51 -13.82 -18.05
N ARG A 55 -24.89 -12.64 -18.11
CA ARG A 55 -23.87 -12.30 -19.10
C ARG A 55 -22.63 -13.20 -18.92
N VAL A 56 -22.19 -13.41 -17.69
CA VAL A 56 -21.08 -14.31 -17.34
C VAL A 56 -21.40 -15.73 -17.79
N GLN A 57 -22.57 -16.27 -17.47
CA GLN A 57 -22.95 -17.64 -17.82
C GLN A 57 -23.06 -17.84 -19.33
N ASP A 58 -23.61 -16.88 -20.06
CA ASP A 58 -23.74 -16.94 -21.52
C ASP A 58 -22.35 -16.93 -22.18
N LEU A 59 -21.47 -15.98 -21.82
CA LEU A 59 -20.11 -15.94 -22.35
C LEU A 59 -19.32 -17.22 -22.03
N LEU A 60 -19.37 -17.65 -20.76
CA LEU A 60 -18.67 -18.86 -20.29
C LEU A 60 -19.07 -20.11 -21.07
N SER A 61 -20.37 -20.22 -21.45
CA SER A 61 -20.89 -21.34 -22.23
C SER A 61 -20.37 -21.38 -23.68
N GLN A 62 -19.94 -20.23 -24.20
CA GLN A 62 -19.40 -20.09 -25.57
C GLN A 62 -17.87 -20.26 -25.62
N MET A 63 -17.18 -20.19 -24.46
CA MET A 63 -15.72 -20.29 -24.38
C MET A 63 -15.20 -21.72 -24.57
N THR A 64 -14.13 -21.84 -25.36
CA THR A 64 -13.32 -23.07 -25.44
C THR A 64 -12.42 -23.21 -24.20
N THR A 65 -11.85 -24.37 -23.97
CA THR A 65 -10.84 -24.59 -22.90
C THR A 65 -9.65 -23.66 -23.06
N ASP A 66 -9.21 -23.40 -24.28
CA ASP A 66 -8.09 -22.51 -24.58
C ASP A 66 -8.38 -21.06 -24.15
N GLU A 67 -9.57 -20.56 -24.47
CA GLU A 67 -10.00 -19.23 -24.06
C GLU A 67 -10.18 -19.11 -22.54
N LYS A 68 -10.76 -20.13 -21.90
CA LYS A 68 -10.93 -20.19 -20.44
C LYS A 68 -9.59 -20.14 -19.72
N THR A 69 -8.62 -20.95 -20.12
CA THR A 69 -7.30 -20.99 -19.47
C THR A 69 -6.50 -19.70 -19.66
N CYS A 70 -6.67 -19.00 -20.79
CA CYS A 70 -6.08 -17.69 -21.00
C CYS A 70 -6.63 -16.61 -20.05
N GLN A 71 -7.89 -16.71 -19.58
CA GLN A 71 -8.44 -15.81 -18.59
C GLN A 71 -7.91 -16.04 -17.16
N LEU A 72 -6.96 -16.93 -16.97
CA LEU A 72 -6.38 -17.26 -15.66
C LEU A 72 -4.88 -16.90 -15.56
N ALA A 73 -4.37 -16.09 -16.48
CA ALA A 73 -2.96 -15.66 -16.48
C ALA A 73 -2.81 -14.17 -16.77
N THR A 74 -1.81 -13.55 -16.14
CA THR A 74 -1.33 -12.19 -16.41
C THR A 74 -0.31 -12.20 -17.54
N LEU A 75 -0.38 -11.20 -18.41
CA LEU A 75 0.68 -10.82 -19.33
C LEU A 75 1.32 -9.52 -18.83
N TYR A 76 2.60 -9.56 -18.46
CA TYR A 76 3.30 -8.31 -18.11
C TYR A 76 3.56 -7.46 -19.35
N GLY A 77 3.39 -6.16 -19.17
CA GLY A 77 3.46 -5.17 -20.22
C GLY A 77 4.82 -5.00 -20.88
N TYR A 78 4.90 -3.96 -21.72
CA TYR A 78 6.03 -3.67 -22.56
C TYR A 78 7.36 -3.56 -21.81
N LYS A 79 8.34 -4.31 -22.33
CA LYS A 79 9.69 -4.55 -21.82
C LYS A 79 9.83 -5.45 -20.59
N ARG A 80 8.74 -5.83 -19.95
CA ARG A 80 8.82 -6.91 -18.97
C ARG A 80 8.69 -8.29 -19.64
N VAL A 81 7.53 -8.56 -20.24
CA VAL A 81 7.24 -9.76 -21.01
C VAL A 81 6.86 -9.41 -22.44
N LEU A 82 5.92 -8.50 -22.66
CA LEU A 82 5.63 -7.99 -23.98
C LEU A 82 6.86 -7.32 -24.60
N GLN A 83 7.22 -7.76 -25.82
CA GLN A 83 8.33 -7.18 -26.56
C GLN A 83 7.86 -6.04 -27.48
N ASP A 84 6.59 -6.04 -27.83
CA ASP A 84 5.95 -5.02 -28.67
C ASP A 84 5.20 -4.01 -27.78
N SER A 85 5.39 -2.72 -28.00
CA SER A 85 4.67 -1.66 -27.27
C SER A 85 3.20 -1.55 -27.70
N LEU A 86 2.91 -1.95 -28.94
CA LEU A 86 1.59 -1.96 -29.58
C LEU A 86 1.39 -3.28 -30.31
N PRO A 87 0.14 -3.72 -30.55
CA PRO A 87 -0.16 -4.94 -31.28
C PRO A 87 0.49 -4.99 -32.66
N THR A 88 1.06 -6.16 -32.98
CA THR A 88 1.65 -6.48 -34.29
C THR A 88 0.97 -7.72 -34.87
N GLU A 89 1.24 -8.04 -36.16
CA GLU A 89 0.73 -9.26 -36.78
C GLU A 89 1.23 -10.55 -36.07
N ASN A 90 2.36 -10.48 -35.37
CA ASN A 90 2.89 -11.59 -34.60
C ASN A 90 1.98 -12.01 -33.44
N TRP A 91 1.19 -11.09 -32.89
CA TRP A 91 0.27 -11.39 -31.78
C TRP A 91 -0.75 -12.48 -32.11
N LYS A 92 -1.07 -12.67 -33.42
CA LYS A 92 -1.94 -13.75 -33.89
C LYS A 92 -1.33 -15.15 -33.73
N ASN A 93 -0.02 -15.25 -33.49
CA ASN A 93 0.71 -16.49 -33.28
C ASN A 93 1.01 -16.74 -31.80
N GLU A 94 0.76 -15.77 -30.93
CA GLU A 94 1.00 -15.86 -29.51
C GLU A 94 -0.19 -16.52 -28.78
N ILE A 95 0.05 -17.01 -27.57
CA ILE A 95 -0.98 -17.69 -26.78
C ILE A 95 -2.18 -16.78 -26.47
N TRP A 96 -1.95 -15.50 -26.31
CA TRP A 96 -3.01 -14.52 -26.04
C TRP A 96 -3.91 -14.18 -27.23
N LYS A 97 -3.70 -14.82 -28.39
CA LYS A 97 -4.71 -14.82 -29.48
C LYS A 97 -6.06 -15.40 -29.02
N ASP A 98 -6.05 -16.21 -27.96
CA ASP A 98 -7.23 -16.77 -27.32
C ASP A 98 -7.76 -15.89 -26.16
N GLY A 99 -7.22 -14.68 -26.00
CA GLY A 99 -7.51 -13.76 -24.90
C GLY A 99 -6.48 -13.81 -23.77
N ILE A 100 -6.66 -12.96 -22.75
CA ILE A 100 -5.85 -12.92 -21.52
C ILE A 100 -6.66 -12.34 -20.37
N ALA A 101 -6.34 -12.67 -19.12
CA ALA A 101 -7.01 -12.09 -17.96
C ALA A 101 -6.76 -10.59 -17.87
N ASN A 102 -5.50 -10.23 -17.70
CA ASN A 102 -5.06 -8.85 -17.57
C ASN A 102 -3.68 -8.63 -18.20
N ILE A 103 -3.39 -7.37 -18.52
CA ILE A 103 -2.04 -6.90 -18.84
C ILE A 103 -1.59 -5.99 -17.70
N ASP A 104 -0.47 -6.32 -17.07
CA ASP A 104 0.05 -5.61 -15.92
C ASP A 104 1.17 -4.66 -16.29
N GLU A 105 1.22 -3.47 -15.68
CA GLU A 105 2.24 -2.43 -15.85
C GLU A 105 2.46 -1.98 -17.31
N GLN A 106 1.45 -2.03 -18.17
CA GLN A 106 1.59 -1.64 -19.57
C GLN A 106 1.90 -0.15 -19.71
N LEU A 107 3.06 0.19 -20.27
CA LEU A 107 3.51 1.57 -20.56
C LEU A 107 3.57 2.51 -19.34
N ASN A 108 3.78 2.00 -18.13
CA ASN A 108 3.89 2.84 -16.92
C ASN A 108 5.16 3.73 -16.89
N GLY A 109 6.14 3.46 -17.76
CA GLY A 109 7.37 4.25 -17.87
C GLY A 109 8.40 3.97 -16.77
N ILE A 110 8.18 2.98 -15.92
CA ILE A 110 8.98 2.70 -14.73
C ILE A 110 9.93 1.51 -14.93
N GLY A 111 11.13 1.64 -14.38
CA GLY A 111 12.16 0.60 -14.38
C GLY A 111 13.28 0.81 -15.40
N LYS A 112 14.44 0.23 -15.12
CA LYS A 112 15.61 0.30 -15.99
C LYS A 112 15.29 -0.35 -17.34
N GLY A 113 15.25 0.46 -18.42
CA GLY A 113 14.93 0.01 -19.76
C GLY A 113 13.45 0.12 -20.17
N ALA A 114 12.54 0.48 -19.28
CA ALA A 114 11.12 0.64 -19.58
C ALA A 114 10.82 1.85 -20.50
N CYS A 115 11.67 2.85 -20.54
CA CYS A 115 11.44 4.09 -21.27
C CYS A 115 11.92 4.06 -22.73
N THR A 116 11.78 2.93 -23.44
CA THR A 116 12.15 2.86 -24.87
C THR A 116 11.02 3.28 -25.83
N ALA A 117 9.85 3.66 -25.28
CA ALA A 117 8.72 4.20 -26.02
C ALA A 117 8.19 5.50 -25.37
N PRO A 118 9.05 6.53 -25.16
CA PRO A 118 8.67 7.73 -24.42
C PRO A 118 7.44 8.44 -25.03
N ASP A 119 7.32 8.45 -26.36
CA ASP A 119 6.20 9.05 -27.08
C ASP A 119 4.86 8.34 -26.85
N LEU A 120 4.86 7.10 -26.36
CA LEU A 120 3.65 6.37 -25.97
C LEU A 120 3.33 6.50 -24.48
N ILE A 121 4.29 6.98 -23.67
CA ILE A 121 4.11 7.15 -22.22
C ILE A 121 3.63 8.58 -21.94
N TYR A 122 4.18 9.55 -22.65
CA TYR A 122 3.88 10.97 -22.51
C TYR A 122 3.88 11.67 -23.88
N PRO A 123 2.96 12.62 -24.16
CA PRO A 123 1.87 13.08 -23.29
C PRO A 123 0.87 11.97 -22.95
N PHE A 124 0.12 12.13 -21.85
CA PHE A 124 -0.78 11.11 -21.33
C PHE A 124 -1.90 10.71 -22.31
N SER A 125 -2.30 11.63 -23.19
CA SER A 125 -3.22 11.33 -24.29
C SER A 125 -2.67 10.27 -25.25
N ASN A 126 -1.35 10.21 -25.45
CA ASN A 126 -0.72 9.16 -26.26
C ASN A 126 -0.75 7.80 -25.54
N HIS A 127 -0.54 7.81 -24.23
CA HIS A 127 -0.69 6.60 -23.42
C HIS A 127 -2.12 6.03 -23.52
N ALA A 128 -3.12 6.88 -23.32
CA ALA A 128 -4.53 6.51 -23.43
C ALA A 128 -4.88 5.96 -24.82
N LYS A 129 -4.35 6.59 -25.91
CA LYS A 129 -4.49 6.09 -27.28
C LYS A 129 -3.81 4.74 -27.49
N ALA A 130 -2.66 4.50 -26.86
CA ALA A 130 -1.95 3.22 -26.94
C ALA A 130 -2.73 2.10 -26.25
N ILE A 131 -3.23 2.35 -25.04
CA ILE A 131 -4.10 1.39 -24.32
C ILE A 131 -5.36 1.07 -25.15
N ASN A 132 -6.02 2.08 -25.72
CA ASN A 132 -7.18 1.86 -26.59
C ASN A 132 -6.84 1.00 -27.82
N LYS A 133 -5.65 1.14 -28.41
CA LYS A 133 -5.21 0.28 -29.53
C LYS A 133 -5.01 -1.16 -29.11
N ILE A 134 -4.47 -1.40 -27.93
CA ILE A 134 -4.29 -2.74 -27.38
C ILE A 134 -5.66 -3.37 -27.09
N GLN A 135 -6.53 -2.65 -26.43
CA GLN A 135 -7.90 -3.11 -26.13
C GLN A 135 -8.66 -3.45 -27.42
N LYS A 136 -8.53 -2.59 -28.44
CA LYS A 136 -9.15 -2.79 -29.75
C LYS A 136 -8.67 -4.09 -30.41
N TRP A 137 -7.39 -4.43 -30.30
CA TRP A 137 -6.86 -5.68 -30.85
C TRP A 137 -7.54 -6.89 -30.21
N PHE A 138 -7.66 -6.95 -28.87
CA PHE A 138 -8.33 -8.05 -28.20
C PHE A 138 -9.81 -8.17 -28.59
N ILE A 139 -10.49 -7.04 -28.72
CA ILE A 139 -11.92 -7.03 -29.10
C ILE A 139 -12.10 -7.46 -30.57
N GLU A 140 -11.29 -6.95 -31.50
CA GLU A 140 -11.52 -7.18 -32.94
C GLU A 140 -10.85 -8.43 -33.48
N GLU A 141 -9.69 -8.82 -32.94
CA GLU A 141 -8.89 -9.92 -33.53
C GLU A 141 -9.07 -11.28 -32.81
N THR A 142 -9.52 -11.30 -31.53
CA THR A 142 -9.83 -12.57 -30.84
C THR A 142 -11.25 -13.06 -31.17
N ARG A 143 -11.53 -14.32 -31.04
CA ARG A 143 -12.82 -14.92 -31.42
C ARG A 143 -14.02 -14.37 -30.66
N LEU A 144 -13.91 -14.29 -29.31
CA LEU A 144 -15.00 -13.80 -28.43
C LEU A 144 -14.85 -12.34 -28.03
N GLY A 145 -13.82 -11.65 -28.48
CA GLY A 145 -13.59 -10.24 -28.25
C GLY A 145 -13.55 -9.84 -26.77
N ILE A 146 -13.15 -10.74 -25.87
CA ILE A 146 -13.13 -10.49 -24.42
C ILE A 146 -12.17 -9.34 -24.09
N PRO A 147 -12.66 -8.22 -23.54
CA PRO A 147 -11.80 -7.10 -23.18
C PRO A 147 -10.77 -7.46 -22.10
N VAL A 148 -9.62 -6.81 -22.16
CA VAL A 148 -8.53 -7.00 -21.19
C VAL A 148 -8.71 -6.06 -20.01
N ASP A 149 -8.42 -6.55 -18.80
CA ASP A 149 -8.21 -5.74 -17.59
C ASP A 149 -6.77 -5.22 -17.59
N PHE A 150 -6.55 -3.92 -17.44
CA PHE A 150 -5.21 -3.31 -17.36
C PHE A 150 -4.90 -3.01 -15.91
N SER A 151 -4.04 -3.81 -15.30
CA SER A 151 -3.62 -3.62 -13.91
C SER A 151 -2.35 -2.79 -13.78
N ASN A 152 -2.19 -2.15 -12.63
CA ASN A 152 -0.99 -1.41 -12.27
C ASN A 152 -0.89 -1.27 -10.75
N GLU A 153 0.29 -0.99 -10.25
CA GLU A 153 0.54 -0.66 -8.86
C GLU A 153 0.02 0.74 -8.49
N GLY A 154 -0.24 0.97 -7.18
CA GLY A 154 -0.77 2.26 -6.73
C GLY A 154 -0.63 2.52 -5.24
N VAL A 155 0.45 2.02 -4.61
CA VAL A 155 0.63 2.03 -3.15
C VAL A 155 0.77 3.45 -2.59
N HIS A 156 1.53 4.32 -3.25
CA HIS A 156 1.68 5.73 -2.85
C HIS A 156 1.54 6.69 -4.05
N GLY A 157 0.46 6.55 -4.75
CA GLY A 157 0.15 7.16 -6.05
C GLY A 157 0.20 6.11 -7.14
N LEU A 158 -0.47 6.36 -8.27
CA LEU A 158 -0.48 5.43 -9.39
C LEU A 158 0.94 5.20 -9.90
N ASN A 159 1.33 3.95 -10.11
CA ASN A 159 2.67 3.56 -10.56
C ASN A 159 2.88 3.94 -12.05
N HIS A 160 2.92 5.23 -12.31
CA HIS A 160 3.23 5.81 -13.61
C HIS A 160 4.23 6.94 -13.42
N THR A 161 5.20 7.05 -14.33
CA THR A 161 6.38 7.92 -14.16
C THR A 161 6.08 9.35 -13.72
N LYS A 162 4.93 9.93 -14.12
CA LYS A 162 4.54 11.33 -13.86
C LYS A 162 3.16 11.48 -13.20
N ALA A 163 2.62 10.44 -12.58
CA ALA A 163 1.37 10.53 -11.82
C ALA A 163 1.57 11.32 -10.51
N THR A 164 0.49 11.62 -9.81
CA THR A 164 0.54 12.34 -8.54
C THR A 164 1.17 11.49 -7.44
N PRO A 165 2.32 11.88 -6.86
CA PRO A 165 2.97 11.14 -5.79
C PRO A 165 2.29 11.40 -4.44
N LEU A 166 2.04 10.35 -3.67
CA LEU A 166 1.58 10.43 -2.29
C LEU A 166 2.75 10.14 -1.33
N PRO A 167 2.69 10.57 -0.05
CA PRO A 167 3.62 10.10 0.97
C PRO A 167 3.61 8.57 1.07
N ALA A 168 4.69 7.99 1.59
CA ALA A 168 4.71 6.57 1.92
C ALA A 168 3.52 6.23 2.85
N PRO A 169 2.86 5.07 2.68
CA PRO A 169 1.66 4.71 3.45
C PRO A 169 1.80 4.81 4.96
N ILE A 170 2.98 4.55 5.54
CA ILE A 170 3.21 4.75 6.97
C ILE A 170 3.03 6.24 7.37
N GLY A 171 3.45 7.17 6.52
CA GLY A 171 3.17 8.60 6.68
C GLY A 171 1.68 8.93 6.49
N ILE A 172 1.01 8.29 5.52
CA ILE A 172 -0.45 8.41 5.36
C ILE A 172 -1.16 7.91 6.62
N GLY A 173 -0.72 6.80 7.21
CA GLY A 173 -1.20 6.29 8.49
C GLY A 173 -1.08 7.32 9.61
N SER A 174 0.03 8.06 9.65
CA SER A 174 0.26 9.12 10.65
C SER A 174 -0.72 10.28 10.56
N THR A 175 -1.43 10.44 9.45
CA THR A 175 -2.45 11.50 9.32
C THR A 175 -3.70 11.22 10.14
N TRP A 176 -4.04 9.95 10.38
CA TRP A 176 -5.30 9.52 11.02
C TRP A 176 -6.53 10.23 10.42
N ASN A 177 -6.53 10.45 9.11
CA ASN A 177 -7.53 11.26 8.42
C ASN A 177 -8.24 10.47 7.32
N LYS A 178 -9.42 9.93 7.65
CA LYS A 178 -10.27 9.15 6.72
C LYS A 178 -10.65 9.94 5.46
N LYS A 179 -10.97 11.24 5.60
CA LYS A 179 -11.37 12.09 4.46
C LYS A 179 -10.22 12.32 3.50
N LEU A 180 -9.03 12.55 4.04
CA LEU A 180 -7.82 12.74 3.24
C LEU A 180 -7.45 11.49 2.46
N VAL A 181 -7.56 10.29 3.08
CA VAL A 181 -7.29 9.01 2.41
C VAL A 181 -8.33 8.70 1.33
N LEU A 182 -9.61 9.05 1.55
CA LEU A 182 -10.63 8.95 0.50
C LEU A 182 -10.25 9.80 -0.72
N GLN A 183 -9.84 11.06 -0.52
CA GLN A 183 -9.42 11.94 -1.60
C GLN A 183 -8.15 11.44 -2.30
N ALA A 184 -7.20 10.85 -1.57
CA ALA A 184 -6.03 10.20 -2.15
C ALA A 184 -6.44 9.05 -3.08
N GLY A 185 -7.34 8.18 -2.63
CA GLY A 185 -7.91 7.12 -3.47
C GLY A 185 -8.65 7.66 -4.70
N GLU A 186 -9.37 8.78 -4.57
CA GLU A 186 -10.03 9.45 -5.70
C GLU A 186 -9.02 9.97 -6.74
N ILE A 187 -7.86 10.49 -6.32
CA ILE A 187 -6.79 10.91 -7.22
C ILE A 187 -6.23 9.70 -7.97
N VAL A 188 -5.85 8.64 -7.24
CA VAL A 188 -5.31 7.40 -7.84
C VAL A 188 -6.29 6.79 -8.83
N GLY A 189 -7.56 6.59 -8.44
CA GLY A 189 -8.58 6.01 -9.31
C GLY A 189 -8.88 6.86 -10.55
N LYS A 190 -8.88 8.19 -10.40
CA LYS A 190 -9.12 9.12 -11.50
C LYS A 190 -7.97 9.14 -12.50
N GLU A 191 -6.72 9.12 -12.03
CA GLU A 191 -5.54 9.05 -12.88
C GLU A 191 -5.44 7.70 -13.59
N ALA A 192 -5.71 6.60 -12.88
CA ALA A 192 -5.77 5.26 -13.45
C ALA A 192 -6.80 5.20 -14.59
N LYS A 193 -8.03 5.66 -14.34
CA LYS A 193 -9.09 5.70 -15.38
C LYS A 193 -8.69 6.53 -16.59
N ALA A 194 -8.06 7.69 -16.36
CA ALA A 194 -7.63 8.58 -17.44
C ALA A 194 -6.54 7.98 -18.33
N LEU A 195 -5.66 7.17 -17.76
CA LEU A 195 -4.61 6.43 -18.48
C LEU A 195 -5.13 5.13 -19.11
N GLY A 196 -6.29 4.62 -18.67
CA GLY A 196 -6.88 3.38 -19.15
C GLY A 196 -6.56 2.15 -18.31
N TYR A 197 -5.93 2.32 -17.17
CA TYR A 197 -5.83 1.25 -16.18
C TYR A 197 -7.20 1.02 -15.53
N THR A 198 -7.56 -0.23 -15.40
CA THR A 198 -8.88 -0.68 -14.93
C THR A 198 -8.79 -1.36 -13.55
N ASN A 199 -7.57 -1.61 -13.08
CA ASN A 199 -7.32 -2.21 -11.77
C ASN A 199 -6.03 -1.62 -11.14
N VAL A 200 -6.06 -1.35 -9.84
CA VAL A 200 -4.92 -0.84 -9.07
C VAL A 200 -4.63 -1.78 -7.90
N TYR A 201 -3.39 -2.25 -7.80
CA TYR A 201 -2.91 -3.12 -6.73
C TYR A 201 -2.61 -2.29 -5.47
N ALA A 202 -3.66 -1.83 -4.82
CA ALA A 202 -3.70 -1.05 -3.59
C ALA A 202 -5.11 -1.15 -2.94
N PRO A 203 -5.20 -0.92 -1.59
CA PRO A 203 -4.15 -0.66 -0.62
C PRO A 203 -3.45 -1.93 -0.13
N ILE A 204 -2.29 -1.73 0.52
CA ILE A 204 -1.65 -2.75 1.34
C ILE A 204 -2.31 -2.74 2.72
N LEU A 205 -2.83 -3.89 3.14
CA LEU A 205 -3.54 -4.08 4.41
C LEU A 205 -2.75 -4.90 5.43
N ASP A 206 -1.49 -5.21 5.13
CA ASP A 206 -0.59 -5.81 6.09
C ASP A 206 -0.43 -4.90 7.31
N ILE A 207 -0.40 -5.47 8.51
CA ILE A 207 -0.16 -4.74 9.75
C ILE A 207 1.30 -4.89 10.18
N THR A 208 1.94 -3.80 10.60
CA THR A 208 3.37 -3.72 10.86
C THR A 208 3.73 -4.18 12.28
N ARG A 209 3.55 -5.46 12.57
CA ARG A 209 3.83 -6.03 13.92
C ARG A 209 5.33 -6.22 14.18
N ASP A 210 6.16 -6.24 13.15
CA ASP A 210 7.61 -6.34 13.27
C ASP A 210 8.29 -5.21 12.46
N PRO A 211 8.80 -4.15 13.10
CA PRO A 211 9.43 -3.03 12.42
C PRO A 211 10.73 -3.39 11.69
N ARG A 212 11.29 -4.59 11.86
CA ARG A 212 12.43 -5.06 11.06
C ARG A 212 12.05 -5.38 9.63
N TRP A 213 10.77 -5.63 9.35
CA TRP A 213 10.28 -5.91 8.00
C TRP A 213 10.54 -4.75 7.04
N GLY A 214 11.06 -5.06 5.85
CA GLY A 214 11.43 -4.05 4.86
C GLY A 214 10.24 -3.23 4.36
N ARG A 215 9.04 -3.82 4.29
CA ARG A 215 7.83 -3.19 3.71
C ARG A 215 6.97 -2.42 4.72
N VAL A 216 7.47 -2.11 5.92
CA VAL A 216 6.76 -1.28 6.90
C VAL A 216 6.30 0.05 6.30
N LEU A 217 7.15 0.70 5.48
CA LEU A 217 6.79 1.96 4.82
C LEU A 217 5.55 1.87 3.93
N GLU A 218 5.23 0.68 3.42
CA GLU A 218 4.10 0.45 2.50
C GLU A 218 2.76 0.25 3.21
N CYS A 219 2.75 0.23 4.54
CA CYS A 219 1.58 -0.08 5.37
C CYS A 219 1.11 1.12 6.18
N TYR A 220 -0.18 1.14 6.54
CA TYR A 220 -0.76 2.24 7.33
C TYR A 220 -0.44 2.19 8.83
N GLY A 221 0.15 1.10 9.35
CA GLY A 221 0.53 0.98 10.74
C GLY A 221 0.36 -0.42 11.34
N GLU A 222 0.42 -0.50 12.68
CA GLU A 222 0.40 -1.76 13.42
C GLU A 222 -0.98 -2.16 13.97
N ASP A 223 -1.92 -1.21 14.01
CA ASP A 223 -3.26 -1.43 14.58
C ASP A 223 -4.27 -1.84 13.52
N PRO A 224 -4.99 -2.96 13.69
CA PRO A 224 -5.91 -3.48 12.67
C PRO A 224 -7.12 -2.57 12.42
N TYR A 225 -7.59 -1.81 13.42
CA TYR A 225 -8.71 -0.87 13.25
C TYR A 225 -8.29 0.36 12.44
N LEU A 226 -7.11 0.93 12.73
CA LEU A 226 -6.57 2.06 11.96
C LEU A 226 -6.36 1.65 10.49
N VAL A 227 -5.65 0.51 10.26
CA VAL A 227 -5.36 0.01 8.91
C VAL A 227 -6.65 -0.25 8.12
N SER A 228 -7.64 -0.92 8.74
CA SER A 228 -8.91 -1.19 8.04
C SER A 228 -9.71 0.09 7.77
N SER A 229 -9.75 1.04 8.72
CA SER A 229 -10.48 2.29 8.57
C SER A 229 -9.95 3.15 7.41
N LEU A 230 -8.62 3.23 7.26
CA LEU A 230 -7.98 3.93 6.15
C LEU A 230 -8.09 3.13 4.85
N GLY A 231 -7.91 1.80 4.91
CA GLY A 231 -8.07 0.91 3.77
C GLY A 231 -9.44 0.99 3.11
N VAL A 232 -10.52 1.04 3.90
CA VAL A 232 -11.90 1.25 3.42
C VAL A 232 -12.00 2.53 2.59
N GLN A 233 -11.39 3.63 3.03
CA GLN A 233 -11.44 4.90 2.33
C GLN A 233 -10.65 4.86 1.01
N MET A 234 -9.47 4.26 1.01
CA MET A 234 -8.66 4.11 -0.19
C MET A 234 -9.40 3.31 -1.26
N VAL A 235 -9.98 2.15 -0.91
CA VAL A 235 -10.78 1.32 -1.83
C VAL A 235 -11.96 2.10 -2.39
N LYS A 236 -12.75 2.77 -1.52
CA LYS A 236 -13.89 3.56 -1.96
C LYS A 236 -13.49 4.70 -2.90
N GLY A 237 -12.34 5.34 -2.63
CA GLY A 237 -11.80 6.40 -3.48
C GLY A 237 -11.42 5.88 -4.87
N ILE A 238 -10.64 4.79 -4.95
CA ILE A 238 -10.22 4.19 -6.21
C ILE A 238 -11.44 3.72 -7.03
N GLN A 239 -12.33 2.95 -6.41
CA GLN A 239 -13.47 2.33 -7.10
C GLN A 239 -14.54 3.33 -7.55
N ARG A 240 -14.55 4.55 -6.99
CA ARG A 240 -15.50 5.61 -7.39
C ARG A 240 -15.45 5.94 -8.87
N PHE A 241 -14.31 5.70 -9.51
CA PHE A 241 -14.12 6.01 -10.94
C PHE A 241 -14.24 4.79 -11.86
N GLY A 242 -14.77 3.67 -11.36
CA GLY A 242 -14.90 2.42 -12.13
C GLY A 242 -13.53 1.79 -12.42
N VAL A 243 -12.65 1.81 -11.44
CA VAL A 243 -11.35 1.14 -11.41
C VAL A 243 -11.37 0.16 -10.25
N ALA A 244 -10.98 -1.09 -10.47
CA ALA A 244 -10.89 -2.09 -9.42
C ALA A 244 -9.78 -1.73 -8.42
N SER A 245 -10.00 -2.04 -7.16
CA SER A 245 -8.98 -2.01 -6.11
C SER A 245 -8.67 -3.45 -5.72
N THR A 246 -7.39 -3.82 -5.73
CA THR A 246 -6.90 -5.15 -5.35
C THR A 246 -6.15 -5.04 -4.04
N LEU A 247 -6.72 -5.64 -2.99
CA LEU A 247 -6.12 -5.67 -1.66
C LEU A 247 -4.88 -6.56 -1.63
N LYS A 248 -3.84 -6.19 -0.87
CA LYS A 248 -2.64 -7.01 -0.68
C LYS A 248 -1.99 -6.83 0.70
N HIS A 249 -1.21 -7.81 1.17
CA HIS A 249 -1.02 -9.15 0.63
C HIS A 249 -1.77 -10.15 1.53
N TYR A 250 -2.70 -10.89 0.99
CA TYR A 250 -3.54 -11.82 1.75
C TYR A 250 -2.84 -13.18 1.88
N ALA A 251 -2.37 -13.62 3.09
CA ALA A 251 -2.43 -12.94 4.36
C ALA A 251 -1.29 -13.38 5.30
N VAL A 252 -1.19 -12.68 6.45
CA VAL A 252 -0.22 -12.94 7.53
C VAL A 252 1.23 -12.82 7.06
N TYR A 253 1.49 -11.86 6.19
CA TYR A 253 2.75 -11.72 5.46
C TYR A 253 3.83 -10.93 6.21
N SER A 254 3.46 -9.98 7.07
CA SER A 254 4.32 -8.94 7.65
C SER A 254 5.17 -9.37 8.85
N VAL A 255 5.54 -10.66 8.95
CA VAL A 255 6.37 -11.18 10.04
C VAL A 255 7.68 -11.76 9.47
N PRO A 256 8.76 -10.96 9.40
CA PRO A 256 10.04 -11.37 8.82
C PRO A 256 10.85 -12.19 9.81
N LYS A 257 10.66 -13.48 9.88
CA LYS A 257 11.43 -14.35 10.76
C LYS A 257 12.92 -14.31 10.47
N GLY A 258 13.71 -14.02 11.51
CA GLY A 258 15.16 -13.96 11.40
C GLY A 258 15.66 -12.88 10.44
N GLY A 259 14.94 -11.76 10.28
CA GLY A 259 15.31 -10.67 9.38
C GLY A 259 15.08 -10.96 7.90
N ARG A 260 14.32 -12.00 7.57
CA ARG A 260 13.94 -12.33 6.18
C ARG A 260 12.59 -11.71 5.84
N ASP A 261 12.35 -11.40 4.60
CA ASP A 261 11.08 -10.97 4.10
C ASP A 261 10.39 -12.00 3.21
N GLY A 262 9.23 -11.60 2.68
CA GLY A 262 8.31 -12.46 2.02
C GLY A 262 8.80 -13.15 0.77
N ASN A 263 9.78 -12.62 0.08
CA ASN A 263 10.40 -13.32 -1.05
C ASN A 263 11.10 -14.62 -0.64
N ALA A 264 11.27 -14.85 0.64
CA ALA A 264 11.58 -16.15 1.20
C ALA A 264 10.32 -16.67 1.89
N ARG A 265 10.06 -17.98 1.85
CA ARG A 265 9.01 -18.59 2.66
C ARG A 265 9.27 -18.31 4.12
N THR A 266 8.29 -17.76 4.80
CA THR A 266 8.39 -17.38 6.21
C THR A 266 7.08 -17.72 6.89
N ASP A 267 6.99 -18.89 7.53
CA ASP A 267 5.89 -19.14 8.45
C ASP A 267 5.95 -18.12 9.59
N PRO A 268 4.95 -17.24 9.76
CA PRO A 268 4.95 -16.21 10.80
C PRO A 268 4.87 -16.78 12.22
N HIS A 269 4.51 -18.05 12.40
CA HIS A 269 4.19 -18.69 13.69
C HIS A 269 3.14 -17.90 14.51
N VAL A 270 2.17 -17.36 13.83
CA VAL A 270 1.04 -16.66 14.44
C VAL A 270 -0.04 -17.67 14.79
N SER A 271 -0.56 -17.59 16.02
CA SER A 271 -1.66 -18.48 16.44
C SER A 271 -2.93 -18.22 15.63
N PRO A 272 -3.84 -19.22 15.48
CA PRO A 272 -5.11 -19.01 14.78
C PRO A 272 -5.92 -17.83 15.32
N ARG A 273 -5.95 -17.64 16.65
CA ARG A 273 -6.64 -16.52 17.28
C ARG A 273 -6.05 -15.18 16.88
N GLU A 274 -4.73 -15.03 16.99
CA GLU A 274 -4.04 -13.80 16.63
C GLU A 274 -4.17 -13.49 15.12
N MET A 275 -4.12 -14.53 14.28
CA MET A 275 -4.37 -14.40 12.85
C MET A 275 -5.72 -13.75 12.56
N HIS A 276 -6.79 -14.23 13.18
CA HIS A 276 -8.14 -13.69 12.99
C HIS A 276 -8.34 -12.30 13.62
N GLU A 277 -7.81 -12.09 14.83
CA GLU A 277 -8.00 -10.85 15.60
C GLU A 277 -7.20 -9.68 15.04
N LEU A 278 -6.04 -9.93 14.42
CA LEU A 278 -5.12 -8.90 13.96
C LEU A 278 -4.95 -8.93 12.42
N TYR A 279 -4.36 -9.99 11.87
CA TYR A 279 -3.89 -10.00 10.48
C TYR A 279 -5.01 -10.11 9.44
N LEU A 280 -6.07 -10.86 9.72
CA LEU A 280 -7.24 -10.98 8.86
C LEU A 280 -8.29 -9.89 9.10
N TYR A 281 -8.24 -9.21 10.24
CA TYR A 281 -9.21 -8.17 10.60
C TYR A 281 -9.32 -7.05 9.55
N PRO A 282 -8.22 -6.45 9.04
CA PRO A 282 -8.32 -5.43 8.02
C PRO A 282 -8.97 -5.94 6.72
N PHE A 283 -8.58 -7.12 6.24
CA PHE A 283 -9.15 -7.71 5.04
C PHE A 283 -10.65 -7.96 5.18
N LYS A 284 -11.07 -8.62 6.28
CA LYS A 284 -12.47 -8.89 6.58
C LYS A 284 -13.32 -7.61 6.57
N ASN A 285 -12.85 -6.56 7.23
CA ASN A 285 -13.59 -5.31 7.34
C ASN A 285 -13.64 -4.53 6.02
N VAL A 286 -12.53 -4.45 5.30
CA VAL A 286 -12.48 -3.76 4.00
C VAL A 286 -13.35 -4.48 2.96
N ILE A 287 -13.33 -5.82 2.93
CA ILE A 287 -14.22 -6.61 2.06
C ILE A 287 -15.69 -6.31 2.37
N ARG A 288 -16.06 -6.30 3.64
CA ARG A 288 -17.44 -6.03 4.07
C ARG A 288 -17.91 -4.62 3.72
N GLU A 289 -17.06 -3.59 3.92
CA GLU A 289 -17.47 -2.19 3.89
C GLU A 289 -17.20 -1.49 2.56
N ALA A 290 -16.24 -1.96 1.79
CA ALA A 290 -15.83 -1.34 0.54
C ALA A 290 -15.93 -2.25 -0.69
N GLN A 291 -16.14 -3.56 -0.50
CA GLN A 291 -16.34 -4.53 -1.58
C GLN A 291 -15.28 -4.42 -2.69
N PRO A 292 -13.99 -4.64 -2.39
CA PRO A 292 -12.92 -4.61 -3.39
C PRO A 292 -13.14 -5.67 -4.46
N MET A 293 -12.70 -5.39 -5.68
CA MET A 293 -12.86 -6.29 -6.82
C MET A 293 -11.72 -7.28 -6.98
N GLY A 294 -10.58 -7.05 -6.32
CA GLY A 294 -9.41 -7.94 -6.35
C GLY A 294 -8.82 -8.19 -4.97
N VAL A 295 -8.13 -9.32 -4.83
CA VAL A 295 -7.26 -9.67 -3.70
C VAL A 295 -6.01 -10.33 -4.24
N MET A 296 -4.83 -9.91 -3.77
CA MET A 296 -3.54 -10.53 -4.11
C MET A 296 -3.10 -11.43 -2.96
N SER A 297 -2.83 -12.72 -3.26
CA SER A 297 -2.32 -13.67 -2.28
C SER A 297 -0.86 -13.39 -1.93
N SER A 298 -0.45 -13.73 -0.72
CA SER A 298 0.91 -13.50 -0.24
C SER A 298 1.88 -14.65 -0.57
N TYR A 299 3.19 -14.42 -0.36
CA TYR A 299 4.26 -15.39 -0.62
C TYR A 299 4.45 -16.45 0.45
N ASN A 300 4.08 -16.15 1.70
CA ASN A 300 4.40 -16.97 2.87
C ASN A 300 3.51 -18.21 2.99
N ASP A 301 3.95 -19.11 3.82
CA ASP A 301 3.11 -20.17 4.37
C ASP A 301 2.55 -19.78 5.74
N TRP A 302 1.50 -20.44 6.17
CA TRP A 302 0.99 -20.41 7.54
C TRP A 302 0.74 -21.84 7.99
N ASN A 303 1.31 -22.21 9.14
CA ASN A 303 1.21 -23.55 9.69
C ASN A 303 1.61 -24.68 8.72
N GLY A 304 2.61 -24.40 7.85
CA GLY A 304 3.16 -25.35 6.89
C GLY A 304 2.41 -25.43 5.55
N GLU A 305 1.37 -24.62 5.33
CA GLU A 305 0.62 -24.58 4.07
C GLU A 305 0.83 -23.23 3.37
N PRO A 306 1.34 -23.18 2.11
CA PRO A 306 1.47 -21.94 1.37
C PRO A 306 0.12 -21.26 1.18
N VAL A 307 0.00 -19.98 1.56
CA VAL A 307 -1.27 -19.23 1.46
C VAL A 307 -1.83 -19.26 0.04
N SER A 308 -0.96 -19.14 -0.98
CA SER A 308 -1.35 -19.15 -2.39
C SER A 308 -1.90 -20.51 -2.88
N ALA A 309 -1.65 -21.60 -2.13
CA ALA A 309 -2.15 -22.96 -2.44
C ALA A 309 -3.17 -23.45 -1.38
N SER A 310 -3.60 -22.59 -0.46
CA SER A 310 -4.48 -22.98 0.64
C SER A 310 -5.96 -22.77 0.32
N TYR A 311 -6.70 -23.87 0.24
CA TYR A 311 -8.15 -23.85 0.11
C TYR A 311 -8.81 -23.14 1.32
N TYR A 312 -8.24 -23.33 2.52
CA TYR A 312 -8.71 -22.66 3.73
C TYR A 312 -8.65 -21.14 3.60
N PHE A 313 -7.50 -20.58 3.16
CA PHE A 313 -7.37 -19.13 2.98
C PHE A 313 -8.20 -18.60 1.82
N LEU A 314 -8.02 -19.18 0.61
CA LEU A 314 -8.56 -18.58 -0.61
C LEU A 314 -10.05 -18.87 -0.84
N THR A 315 -10.56 -19.96 -0.28
CA THR A 315 -11.96 -20.36 -0.48
C THR A 315 -12.78 -20.26 0.82
N GLU A 316 -12.38 -20.95 1.90
CA GLU A 316 -13.21 -20.97 3.12
C GLU A 316 -13.24 -19.62 3.82
N LEU A 317 -12.09 -19.02 4.13
CA LEU A 317 -12.02 -17.72 4.79
C LEU A 317 -12.45 -16.59 3.86
N LEU A 318 -11.75 -16.44 2.74
CA LEU A 318 -11.91 -15.28 1.87
C LEU A 318 -13.31 -15.21 1.24
N ARG A 319 -13.77 -16.29 0.64
CA ARG A 319 -15.03 -16.31 -0.13
C ARG A 319 -16.23 -16.68 0.72
N GLN A 320 -16.14 -17.77 1.51
CA GLN A 320 -17.31 -18.27 2.25
C GLN A 320 -17.56 -17.47 3.53
N GLN A 321 -16.51 -17.11 4.29
CA GLN A 321 -16.69 -16.39 5.56
C GLN A 321 -16.69 -14.86 5.40
N PHE A 322 -15.77 -14.29 4.60
CA PHE A 322 -15.69 -12.83 4.42
C PHE A 322 -16.59 -12.32 3.30
N GLY A 323 -17.10 -13.21 2.43
CA GLY A 323 -18.03 -12.87 1.37
C GLY A 323 -17.42 -12.18 0.16
N PHE A 324 -16.11 -12.36 -0.08
CA PHE A 324 -15.41 -11.81 -1.25
C PHE A 324 -15.95 -12.38 -2.56
N LYS A 325 -16.24 -11.52 -3.53
CA LYS A 325 -16.87 -11.87 -4.82
C LYS A 325 -15.99 -11.61 -6.03
N GLY A 326 -14.87 -10.92 -5.87
CA GLY A 326 -13.95 -10.61 -6.94
C GLY A 326 -13.02 -11.78 -7.30
N TYR A 327 -11.93 -11.50 -8.02
CA TYR A 327 -10.94 -12.50 -8.34
C TYR A 327 -9.67 -12.39 -7.46
N VAL A 328 -9.00 -13.52 -7.27
CA VAL A 328 -7.72 -13.61 -6.58
C VAL A 328 -6.61 -13.65 -7.61
N VAL A 329 -5.66 -12.72 -7.51
CA VAL A 329 -4.41 -12.72 -8.26
C VAL A 329 -3.27 -13.19 -7.36
N SER A 330 -2.31 -13.97 -7.88
CA SER A 330 -1.11 -14.29 -7.12
C SER A 330 -0.20 -13.05 -7.01
N ASP A 331 0.56 -12.93 -5.94
CA ASP A 331 1.77 -12.11 -5.98
C ASP A 331 2.76 -12.70 -7.01
N SER A 332 3.68 -11.87 -7.52
CA SER A 332 4.61 -12.31 -8.57
C SER A 332 5.50 -13.44 -8.07
N GLU A 333 5.54 -14.57 -8.81
CA GLU A 333 6.25 -15.80 -8.45
C GLU A 333 5.62 -16.64 -7.31
N ALA A 334 4.53 -16.23 -6.67
CA ALA A 334 3.96 -16.96 -5.54
C ALA A 334 3.47 -18.38 -5.92
N VAL A 335 3.06 -18.60 -7.16
CA VAL A 335 2.71 -19.94 -7.70
C VAL A 335 3.95 -20.82 -7.83
N GLU A 336 5.02 -20.27 -8.37
CA GLU A 336 6.31 -20.93 -8.56
C GLU A 336 6.95 -21.32 -7.22
N PHE A 337 6.73 -20.50 -6.18
CA PHE A 337 7.26 -20.76 -4.85
C PHE A 337 6.65 -21.99 -4.16
N VAL A 338 5.46 -22.41 -4.58
CA VAL A 338 4.82 -23.65 -4.05
C VAL A 338 5.73 -24.86 -4.28
N GLU A 339 6.38 -24.94 -5.45
CA GLU A 339 7.39 -25.96 -5.76
C GLU A 339 8.78 -25.53 -5.32
N SER A 340 9.27 -24.39 -5.82
CA SER A 340 10.68 -24.01 -5.77
C SER A 340 11.20 -23.61 -4.37
N LYS A 341 10.32 -23.10 -3.48
CA LYS A 341 10.69 -22.61 -2.13
C LYS A 341 9.97 -23.34 -1.00
N HIS A 342 8.68 -23.61 -1.15
CA HIS A 342 7.90 -24.33 -0.14
C HIS A 342 8.10 -25.84 -0.22
N HIS A 343 8.42 -26.37 -1.40
CA HIS A 343 8.64 -27.79 -1.65
C HIS A 343 7.44 -28.68 -1.27
N VAL A 344 6.22 -28.18 -1.51
CA VAL A 344 4.97 -28.92 -1.25
C VAL A 344 4.29 -29.43 -2.51
N ALA A 345 4.81 -29.07 -3.68
CA ALA A 345 4.46 -29.62 -4.97
C ALA A 345 5.59 -30.50 -5.51
N SER A 346 5.25 -31.60 -6.21
CA SER A 346 6.23 -32.53 -6.79
C SER A 346 6.97 -31.93 -8.00
N ASP A 347 6.32 -31.02 -8.69
CA ASP A 347 6.78 -30.29 -9.86
C ASP A 347 5.90 -29.04 -10.07
N TYR A 348 6.25 -28.21 -11.06
CA TYR A 348 5.50 -26.99 -11.34
C TYR A 348 4.05 -27.24 -11.77
N GLU A 349 3.77 -28.32 -12.53
CA GLU A 349 2.41 -28.67 -12.93
C GLU A 349 1.53 -29.02 -11.73
N ASP A 350 2.09 -29.71 -10.73
CA ASP A 350 1.41 -29.97 -9.46
C ASP A 350 1.17 -28.68 -8.66
N ALA A 351 2.12 -27.73 -8.68
CA ALA A 351 1.91 -26.39 -8.08
C ALA A 351 0.73 -25.67 -8.75
N VAL A 352 0.66 -25.68 -10.09
CA VAL A 352 -0.47 -25.12 -10.86
C VAL A 352 -1.80 -25.76 -10.44
N ARG A 353 -1.82 -27.10 -10.27
CA ARG A 353 -3.01 -27.83 -9.81
C ARG A 353 -3.44 -27.35 -8.42
N GLN A 354 -2.51 -27.34 -7.46
CA GLN A 354 -2.80 -26.97 -6.08
C GLN A 354 -3.38 -25.55 -5.97
N VAL A 355 -2.79 -24.55 -6.63
CA VAL A 355 -3.29 -23.16 -6.56
C VAL A 355 -4.66 -23.00 -7.22
N ALA A 356 -4.91 -23.69 -8.36
CA ALA A 356 -6.20 -23.64 -9.03
C ALA A 356 -7.32 -24.26 -8.16
N GLU A 357 -7.06 -25.42 -7.54
CA GLU A 357 -7.99 -26.09 -6.62
C GLU A 357 -8.25 -25.26 -5.36
N ALA A 358 -7.23 -24.56 -4.85
CA ALA A 358 -7.36 -23.66 -3.70
C ALA A 358 -8.27 -22.45 -3.97
N GLY A 359 -8.40 -22.00 -5.23
CA GLY A 359 -9.25 -20.87 -5.60
C GLY A 359 -8.50 -19.65 -6.12
N MET A 360 -7.23 -19.81 -6.51
CA MET A 360 -6.45 -18.80 -7.23
C MET A 360 -7.02 -18.60 -8.62
N ASN A 361 -7.40 -17.38 -8.99
CA ASN A 361 -7.94 -17.10 -10.32
C ASN A 361 -6.84 -16.79 -11.34
N VAL A 362 -5.93 -15.87 -11.03
CA VAL A 362 -4.98 -15.34 -12.00
C VAL A 362 -3.55 -15.49 -11.49
N ARG A 363 -2.72 -16.16 -12.24
CA ARG A 363 -1.27 -16.26 -11.96
C ARG A 363 -0.56 -15.02 -12.48
N THR A 364 0.27 -14.38 -11.63
CA THR A 364 1.13 -13.24 -11.96
C THR A 364 2.60 -13.62 -11.90
N HIS A 365 3.36 -13.36 -12.97
CA HIS A 365 4.79 -13.63 -13.01
C HIS A 365 5.48 -12.87 -14.17
N PHE A 366 6.78 -12.62 -14.02
CA PHE A 366 7.63 -11.96 -15.03
C PHE A 366 8.10 -12.89 -16.18
N THR A 367 7.43 -14.04 -16.36
CA THR A 367 7.65 -14.96 -17.46
C THR A 367 6.46 -14.99 -18.41
N PRO A 368 6.61 -15.51 -19.62
CA PRO A 368 5.50 -15.61 -20.56
C PRO A 368 4.28 -16.37 -19.99
N PRO A 369 3.05 -15.96 -20.28
CA PRO A 369 1.84 -16.55 -19.72
C PRO A 369 1.64 -18.03 -20.10
N GLN A 370 2.21 -18.49 -21.23
CA GLN A 370 2.17 -19.89 -21.63
C GLN A 370 2.81 -20.83 -20.62
N ASP A 371 3.75 -20.36 -19.81
CA ASP A 371 4.41 -21.18 -18.78
C ASP A 371 3.41 -21.67 -17.73
N TYR A 372 2.32 -20.96 -17.51
CA TYR A 372 1.22 -21.35 -16.64
C TYR A 372 0.03 -21.97 -17.41
N ILE A 373 -0.32 -21.37 -18.55
CA ILE A 373 -1.50 -21.77 -19.33
C ILE A 373 -1.36 -23.19 -19.87
N LEU A 374 -0.18 -23.57 -20.38
CA LEU A 374 0.02 -24.91 -20.97
C LEU A 374 -0.06 -26.04 -19.92
N PRO A 375 0.62 -25.97 -18.75
CA PRO A 375 0.39 -26.90 -17.66
C PRO A 375 -1.08 -27.01 -17.23
N LEU A 376 -1.77 -25.88 -17.13
CA LEU A 376 -3.19 -25.86 -16.76
C LEU A 376 -4.07 -26.59 -17.80
N ARG A 377 -3.80 -26.40 -19.11
CA ARG A 377 -4.48 -27.15 -20.20
C ARG A 377 -4.22 -28.62 -20.12
N ASN A 378 -2.98 -29.04 -19.85
CA ASN A 378 -2.63 -30.47 -19.69
C ASN A 378 -3.41 -31.07 -18.51
N LEU A 379 -3.45 -30.42 -17.37
CA LEU A 379 -4.20 -30.89 -16.20
C LEU A 379 -5.70 -31.07 -16.47
N VAL A 380 -6.30 -30.17 -17.24
CA VAL A 380 -7.70 -30.29 -17.67
C VAL A 380 -7.88 -31.46 -18.65
N GLN A 381 -6.99 -31.60 -19.62
CA GLN A 381 -7.05 -32.68 -20.63
C GLN A 381 -6.88 -34.07 -20.01
N GLU A 382 -6.02 -34.16 -18.99
CA GLU A 382 -5.79 -35.40 -18.22
C GLU A 382 -6.88 -35.69 -17.18
N GLY A 383 -7.82 -34.74 -16.96
CA GLY A 383 -8.87 -34.86 -15.94
C GLY A 383 -8.36 -34.68 -14.50
N ARG A 384 -7.19 -34.18 -14.30
CA ARG A 384 -6.58 -33.88 -12.98
C ARG A 384 -7.14 -32.59 -12.38
N ILE A 385 -7.65 -31.67 -13.20
CA ILE A 385 -8.50 -30.53 -12.78
C ILE A 385 -9.83 -30.64 -13.53
N SER A 386 -10.94 -30.47 -12.83
CA SER A 386 -12.26 -30.49 -13.43
C SER A 386 -12.55 -29.21 -14.22
N MET A 387 -13.30 -29.31 -15.33
CA MET A 387 -13.79 -28.14 -16.06
C MET A 387 -14.67 -27.24 -15.16
N GLN A 388 -15.38 -27.81 -14.19
CA GLN A 388 -16.16 -27.05 -13.23
C GLN A 388 -15.27 -26.13 -12.34
N THR A 389 -14.08 -26.57 -11.97
CA THR A 389 -13.09 -25.74 -11.25
C THR A 389 -12.66 -24.58 -12.15
N ILE A 390 -12.29 -24.83 -13.40
CA ILE A 390 -11.92 -23.81 -14.37
C ILE A 390 -13.05 -22.80 -14.58
N ASP A 391 -14.28 -23.28 -14.78
CA ASP A 391 -15.46 -22.44 -15.00
C ASP A 391 -15.73 -21.51 -13.82
N ARG A 392 -15.57 -22.00 -12.59
CA ARG A 392 -15.68 -21.19 -11.38
C ARG A 392 -14.62 -20.07 -11.35
N LEU A 393 -13.35 -20.40 -11.61
CA LEU A 393 -12.25 -19.44 -11.61
C LEU A 393 -12.45 -18.35 -12.68
N VAL A 394 -12.82 -18.75 -13.89
CA VAL A 394 -13.06 -17.84 -15.02
C VAL A 394 -14.28 -16.96 -14.77
N SER A 395 -15.35 -17.51 -14.17
CA SER A 395 -16.55 -16.73 -13.84
C SER A 395 -16.25 -15.52 -12.96
N ASP A 396 -15.35 -15.65 -11.98
CA ASP A 396 -14.98 -14.54 -11.10
C ASP A 396 -14.23 -13.44 -11.88
N VAL A 397 -13.32 -13.81 -12.78
CA VAL A 397 -12.59 -12.85 -13.64
C VAL A 397 -13.56 -12.14 -14.59
N LEU A 398 -14.44 -12.88 -15.24
CA LEU A 398 -15.44 -12.29 -16.15
C LEU A 398 -16.40 -11.37 -15.41
N ARG A 399 -16.86 -11.75 -14.21
CA ARG A 399 -17.73 -10.91 -13.37
C ARG A 399 -17.11 -9.55 -13.14
N VAL A 400 -15.84 -9.50 -12.72
CA VAL A 400 -15.13 -8.23 -12.50
C VAL A 400 -15.03 -7.43 -13.79
N LYS A 401 -14.71 -8.06 -14.94
CA LYS A 401 -14.69 -7.37 -16.24
C LYS A 401 -16.05 -6.76 -16.61
N PHE A 402 -17.16 -7.44 -16.32
CA PHE A 402 -18.51 -6.91 -16.53
C PHE A 402 -18.82 -5.76 -15.56
N GLU A 403 -18.50 -5.91 -14.28
CA GLU A 403 -18.73 -4.87 -13.25
C GLU A 403 -17.91 -3.60 -13.52
N LEU A 404 -16.73 -3.72 -14.11
CA LEU A 404 -15.91 -2.60 -14.58
C LEU A 404 -16.48 -1.93 -15.85
N GLY A 405 -17.52 -2.51 -16.46
CA GLY A 405 -18.12 -2.02 -17.68
C GLY A 405 -17.28 -2.19 -18.94
N LEU A 406 -16.29 -3.11 -18.92
CA LEU A 406 -15.39 -3.31 -20.07
C LEU A 406 -16.12 -3.83 -21.31
N PHE A 407 -17.24 -4.53 -21.16
CA PHE A 407 -18.10 -4.96 -22.26
C PHE A 407 -19.09 -3.89 -22.74
N ASP A 408 -19.25 -2.80 -21.99
CA ASP A 408 -20.18 -1.73 -22.33
C ASP A 408 -19.45 -0.50 -22.86
N THR A 409 -18.33 -0.14 -22.24
CA THR A 409 -17.49 1.00 -22.60
C THR A 409 -16.00 0.64 -22.49
N PRO A 410 -15.46 -0.20 -23.41
CA PRO A 410 -14.11 -0.75 -23.30
C PRO A 410 -12.99 0.26 -23.53
N TYR A 411 -13.29 1.45 -24.07
CA TYR A 411 -12.31 2.45 -24.48
C TYR A 411 -12.37 3.71 -23.64
N ILE A 412 -11.22 4.37 -23.51
CA ILE A 412 -11.14 5.75 -23.02
C ILE A 412 -11.77 6.63 -24.08
N GLN A 413 -12.88 7.32 -23.75
CA GLN A 413 -13.66 8.09 -24.71
C GLN A 413 -13.00 9.43 -25.09
N ASP A 414 -12.50 10.17 -24.10
CA ASP A 414 -11.82 11.44 -24.27
C ASP A 414 -10.37 11.31 -23.81
N VAL A 415 -9.50 10.90 -24.73
CA VAL A 415 -8.08 10.67 -24.46
C VAL A 415 -7.32 11.97 -24.16
N GLU A 416 -7.77 13.12 -24.66
CA GLU A 416 -7.09 14.40 -24.46
C GLU A 416 -7.30 14.95 -23.02
N VAL A 417 -8.32 14.47 -22.33
CA VAL A 417 -8.56 14.80 -20.91
C VAL A 417 -7.46 14.24 -20.01
N SER A 418 -6.78 13.16 -20.40
CA SER A 418 -5.71 12.55 -19.63
C SER A 418 -4.59 13.55 -19.31
N ASP A 419 -4.23 14.41 -20.27
CA ASP A 419 -3.19 15.45 -20.09
C ASP A 419 -3.56 16.53 -19.07
N LYS A 420 -4.83 16.61 -18.64
CA LYS A 420 -5.33 17.55 -17.63
C LYS A 420 -5.59 16.91 -16.28
N ILE A 421 -5.61 15.59 -16.25
CA ILE A 421 -5.96 14.82 -15.04
C ILE A 421 -4.72 14.31 -14.34
N VAL A 422 -3.83 13.63 -15.09
CA VAL A 422 -2.68 12.92 -14.53
C VAL A 422 -1.60 13.92 -14.14
N GLY A 423 -1.10 13.83 -12.90
CA GLY A 423 -0.09 14.75 -12.37
C GLY A 423 -0.54 16.22 -12.33
N ALA A 424 -1.84 16.50 -12.21
CA ALA A 424 -2.37 17.84 -12.32
C ALA A 424 -1.85 18.78 -11.20
N ASP A 425 -1.48 20.00 -11.54
CA ASP A 425 -0.95 21.02 -10.60
C ASP A 425 -1.83 21.22 -9.34
N LYS A 426 -3.15 21.10 -9.50
CA LYS A 426 -4.08 21.20 -8.36
C LYS A 426 -3.84 20.11 -7.30
N ASN A 427 -3.28 18.96 -7.67
CA ASN A 427 -2.96 17.89 -6.76
C ASN A 427 -1.72 18.20 -5.90
N VAL A 428 -0.85 19.12 -6.33
CA VAL A 428 0.35 19.54 -5.59
C VAL A 428 -0.01 20.10 -4.21
N ASN A 429 -1.05 20.94 -4.14
CA ASN A 429 -1.52 21.47 -2.85
C ASN A 429 -2.09 20.39 -1.94
N PHE A 430 -2.81 19.42 -2.51
CA PHE A 430 -3.32 18.27 -1.77
C PHE A 430 -2.17 17.41 -1.23
N VAL A 431 -1.16 17.15 -2.04
CA VAL A 431 0.04 16.41 -1.67
C VAL A 431 0.80 17.12 -0.55
N LEU A 432 0.96 18.44 -0.64
CA LEU A 432 1.58 19.26 0.42
C LEU A 432 0.79 19.19 1.73
N ASP A 433 -0.54 19.28 1.68
CA ASP A 433 -1.39 19.18 2.87
C ASP A 433 -1.31 17.78 3.50
N MET A 434 -1.35 16.74 2.68
CA MET A 434 -1.18 15.36 3.16
C MET A 434 0.19 15.18 3.82
N GLN A 435 1.25 15.71 3.23
CA GLN A 435 2.60 15.64 3.79
C GLN A 435 2.70 16.39 5.12
N ARG A 436 2.10 17.58 5.22
CA ARG A 436 2.04 18.33 6.48
C ARG A 436 1.34 17.54 7.58
N GLN A 437 0.21 16.91 7.25
CA GLN A 437 -0.57 16.12 8.21
C GLN A 437 0.12 14.82 8.62
N SER A 438 1.10 14.32 7.84
CA SER A 438 1.86 13.11 8.15
C SER A 438 3.03 13.33 9.11
N LEU A 439 3.49 14.59 9.29
CA LEU A 439 4.62 14.91 10.14
C LEU A 439 4.28 14.73 11.61
N VAL A 440 5.14 14.01 12.35
CA VAL A 440 4.95 13.74 13.78
C VAL A 440 6.04 14.40 14.60
N LEU A 441 5.67 15.34 15.46
CA LEU A 441 6.59 15.96 16.41
C LEU A 441 6.80 15.02 17.60
N LEU A 442 7.97 14.39 17.68
CA LEU A 442 8.29 13.40 18.73
C LEU A 442 8.80 14.06 20.01
N LYS A 443 9.52 15.18 19.89
CA LYS A 443 10.08 15.88 21.02
C LYS A 443 10.23 17.38 20.72
N ASN A 444 10.01 18.24 21.74
CA ASN A 444 10.17 19.69 21.61
C ASN A 444 10.42 20.35 22.97
N ASP A 445 11.61 20.13 23.55
CA ASP A 445 12.01 20.69 24.84
C ASP A 445 12.12 22.21 24.72
N ASP A 446 11.73 22.92 25.78
CA ASP A 446 11.77 24.37 25.91
C ASP A 446 11.08 25.12 24.74
N ASN A 447 10.20 24.45 23.98
CA ASN A 447 9.56 25.00 22.79
C ASN A 447 10.57 25.52 21.75
N LEU A 448 11.65 24.78 21.51
CA LEU A 448 12.66 25.11 20.52
C LEU A 448 12.04 25.32 19.13
N LEU A 449 11.10 24.49 18.76
CA LEU A 449 10.24 24.66 17.59
C LEU A 449 8.91 25.32 17.98
N PRO A 450 8.33 26.15 17.10
CA PRO A 450 8.85 26.56 15.80
C PRO A 450 9.96 27.60 15.91
N LEU A 451 10.88 27.59 14.93
CA LEU A 451 12.03 28.50 14.84
C LEU A 451 11.59 29.95 14.66
N ASP A 452 12.14 30.88 15.45
CA ASP A 452 11.91 32.32 15.32
C ASP A 452 12.97 32.94 14.39
N LYS A 453 12.63 33.26 13.15
CA LYS A 453 13.53 33.89 12.15
C LYS A 453 14.20 35.16 12.65
N ARG A 454 13.58 35.91 13.57
CA ARG A 454 14.15 37.15 14.12
C ARG A 454 15.36 36.88 15.02
N LYS A 455 15.46 35.67 15.60
CA LYS A 455 16.51 35.28 16.54
C LYS A 455 17.63 34.46 15.88
N ILE A 456 17.42 33.93 14.67
CA ILE A 456 18.33 33.06 13.98
C ILE A 456 18.95 33.80 12.80
N LYS A 457 20.27 33.76 12.66
CA LYS A 457 21.00 34.37 11.56
C LYS A 457 21.78 33.33 10.74
N ASN A 458 22.20 32.24 11.38
CA ASN A 458 23.02 31.21 10.75
C ASN A 458 22.44 29.81 11.06
N ILE A 459 22.11 29.05 10.06
CA ILE A 459 21.65 27.67 10.18
C ILE A 459 22.66 26.74 9.51
N LEU A 460 23.08 25.71 10.19
CA LEU A 460 23.70 24.53 9.55
C LEU A 460 22.63 23.50 9.24
N VAL A 461 22.49 23.11 7.97
CA VAL A 461 21.76 21.93 7.56
C VAL A 461 22.78 20.83 7.27
N THR A 462 22.66 19.66 7.91
CA THR A 462 23.64 18.58 7.80
C THR A 462 22.96 17.22 7.82
N GLY A 463 23.71 16.20 7.46
CA GLY A 463 23.23 14.82 7.35
C GLY A 463 23.14 14.32 5.90
N PRO A 464 23.25 13.01 5.70
CA PRO A 464 23.27 12.40 4.36
C PRO A 464 21.97 12.60 3.60
N LEU A 465 20.84 12.80 4.29
CA LEU A 465 19.51 12.90 3.69
C LEU A 465 19.06 14.34 3.46
N ALA A 466 19.87 15.35 3.82
CA ALA A 466 19.47 16.75 3.71
C ALA A 466 19.25 17.23 2.27
N LYS A 467 20.07 16.75 1.32
CA LYS A 467 19.99 17.04 -0.11
C LYS A 467 19.68 15.80 -0.98
N GLU A 468 19.24 14.73 -0.35
CA GLU A 468 18.91 13.50 -1.06
C GLU A 468 17.49 13.60 -1.65
N THR A 469 17.30 13.03 -2.82
CA THR A 469 16.01 12.99 -3.52
C THR A 469 15.47 11.58 -3.70
N ASN A 470 16.34 10.56 -3.65
CA ASN A 470 15.95 9.18 -3.93
C ASN A 470 15.00 8.59 -2.86
N TYR A 471 15.11 9.00 -1.59
CA TYR A 471 14.22 8.55 -0.54
C TYR A 471 12.77 9.06 -0.70
N MET A 472 12.57 10.05 -1.57
CA MET A 472 11.24 10.59 -1.88
C MET A 472 10.47 9.73 -2.89
N VAL A 473 11.15 8.75 -3.48
CA VAL A 473 10.63 7.90 -4.56
C VAL A 473 10.69 6.45 -4.11
N SER A 474 9.80 6.03 -3.24
CA SER A 474 9.72 4.62 -2.86
C SER A 474 9.12 3.78 -4.01
N ARG A 475 9.27 2.44 -3.96
CA ARG A 475 8.68 1.53 -4.94
C ARG A 475 7.16 1.67 -5.03
N TYR A 476 6.59 1.26 -6.17
CA TYR A 476 5.14 1.16 -6.40
C TYR A 476 4.39 2.49 -6.42
N GLY A 477 5.03 3.52 -6.95
CA GLY A 477 4.46 4.83 -7.17
C GLY A 477 5.24 5.66 -8.20
N PRO A 478 4.87 6.92 -8.45
CA PRO A 478 5.52 7.81 -9.42
C PRO A 478 7.01 8.01 -9.13
N GLN A 479 7.85 8.11 -10.18
CA GLN A 479 9.32 8.12 -10.02
C GLN A 479 10.04 9.30 -10.69
N GLU A 480 9.50 9.91 -11.72
CA GLU A 480 10.13 11.06 -12.40
C GLU A 480 9.58 12.38 -11.87
N LEU A 481 10.01 12.75 -10.65
CA LEU A 481 9.49 13.90 -9.94
C LEU A 481 10.59 14.92 -9.67
N GLU A 482 10.23 16.20 -9.70
CA GLU A 482 11.06 17.27 -9.18
C GLU A 482 10.85 17.39 -7.68
N ASN A 483 11.71 16.70 -6.92
CA ASN A 483 11.60 16.64 -5.48
C ASN A 483 12.26 17.86 -4.81
N ILE A 484 11.53 18.49 -3.87
CA ILE A 484 12.06 19.56 -3.03
C ILE A 484 12.77 18.90 -1.83
N THR A 485 14.10 18.98 -1.77
CA THR A 485 14.87 18.43 -0.67
C THR A 485 14.62 19.21 0.64
N VAL A 486 15.01 18.62 1.78
CA VAL A 486 14.89 19.33 3.06
C VAL A 486 15.71 20.61 3.05
N TYR A 487 16.92 20.57 2.45
CA TYR A 487 17.76 21.75 2.29
C TYR A 487 17.07 22.83 1.46
N ASP A 488 16.52 22.50 0.29
CA ASP A 488 15.86 23.46 -0.60
C ASP A 488 14.65 24.10 0.09
N GLY A 489 13.83 23.29 0.79
CA GLY A 489 12.70 23.80 1.56
C GLY A 489 13.11 24.77 2.66
N ILE A 490 14.22 24.51 3.36
CA ILE A 490 14.75 25.41 4.38
C ILE A 490 15.33 26.68 3.73
N GLU A 491 16.03 26.55 2.59
CA GLU A 491 16.58 27.68 1.84
C GLU A 491 15.48 28.65 1.40
N ASP A 492 14.37 28.14 0.86
CA ASP A 492 13.20 28.93 0.49
C ASP A 492 12.64 29.73 1.67
N TYR A 493 12.55 29.09 2.86
CA TYR A 493 12.07 29.76 4.08
C TYR A 493 13.08 30.74 4.66
N ALA A 494 14.38 30.44 4.59
CA ALA A 494 15.44 31.31 5.07
C ALA A 494 15.51 32.63 4.28
N GLY A 495 15.31 32.55 2.97
CA GLY A 495 15.40 33.66 2.05
C GLY A 495 16.77 34.37 2.16
N ASN A 496 16.79 35.71 2.08
CA ASN A 496 18.03 36.50 2.20
C ASN A 496 18.36 36.89 3.65
N GLU A 497 17.52 36.52 4.64
CA GLU A 497 17.66 36.99 6.01
C GLU A 497 18.49 36.06 6.90
N ILE A 498 18.61 34.78 6.53
CA ILE A 498 19.28 33.73 7.28
C ILE A 498 20.36 33.11 6.37
N SER A 499 21.59 33.07 6.83
CA SER A 499 22.68 32.39 6.16
C SER A 499 22.61 30.89 6.38
N LEU A 500 22.61 30.11 5.29
CA LEU A 500 22.67 28.66 5.36
C LEU A 500 24.07 28.16 5.07
N SER A 501 24.50 27.17 5.84
CA SER A 501 25.66 26.35 5.57
C SER A 501 25.25 24.89 5.43
N TYR A 502 26.02 24.12 4.66
CA TYR A 502 25.79 22.70 4.44
C TYR A 502 27.07 21.88 4.57
N ALA A 503 26.95 20.75 5.25
CA ALA A 503 27.91 19.66 5.20
C ALA A 503 27.17 18.35 5.25
N LYS A 504 27.55 17.36 4.43
CA LYS A 504 26.95 16.03 4.48
C LYS A 504 27.21 15.35 5.82
N GLY A 505 28.42 15.46 6.34
CA GLY A 505 28.84 14.96 7.64
C GLY A 505 29.12 13.46 7.69
N CYS A 506 28.35 12.64 7.00
CA CYS A 506 28.58 11.21 6.81
C CYS A 506 27.77 10.67 5.64
N GLU A 507 28.04 9.45 5.22
CA GLU A 507 27.18 8.68 4.31
C GLU A 507 26.00 8.06 5.08
N VAL A 508 24.96 7.58 4.36
CA VAL A 508 23.83 6.86 4.99
C VAL A 508 24.32 5.61 5.71
N ILE A 509 25.21 4.87 5.07
CA ILE A 509 25.87 3.68 5.62
C ILE A 509 27.38 3.83 5.53
N ASP A 510 28.14 3.12 6.37
CA ASP A 510 29.59 3.01 6.23
C ASP A 510 29.99 1.84 5.30
N LYS A 511 31.27 1.78 4.95
CA LYS A 511 31.81 0.78 4.02
C LYS A 511 31.72 -0.67 4.50
N ASN A 512 31.54 -0.89 5.81
CA ASN A 512 31.46 -2.20 6.43
C ASN A 512 30.01 -2.63 6.73
N TRP A 513 29.04 -1.79 6.37
CA TRP A 513 27.63 -2.13 6.56
C TRP A 513 27.24 -3.37 5.73
N PRO A 514 26.43 -4.34 6.21
CA PRO A 514 25.72 -4.32 7.50
C PRO A 514 26.52 -4.88 8.69
N GLU A 515 27.74 -5.37 8.51
CA GLU A 515 28.57 -5.93 9.60
C GLU A 515 28.85 -4.91 10.71
N SER A 516 28.97 -3.62 10.37
CA SER A 516 29.18 -2.53 11.32
C SER A 516 27.99 -2.30 12.30
N GLU A 517 26.81 -2.86 12.03
CA GLU A 517 25.72 -2.92 13.01
C GLU A 517 26.02 -3.86 14.19
N ILE A 518 26.96 -4.76 14.03
CA ILE A 518 27.33 -5.78 15.02
C ILE A 518 28.74 -5.51 15.59
N ILE A 519 29.67 -5.15 14.71
CA ILE A 519 31.08 -4.92 15.05
C ILE A 519 31.38 -3.43 14.91
N HIS A 520 31.72 -2.78 16.02
CA HIS A 520 32.03 -1.35 16.03
C HIS A 520 33.44 -1.10 15.46
N TYR A 521 33.50 -0.74 14.19
CA TYR A 521 34.75 -0.33 13.53
C TYR A 521 35.11 1.13 13.90
N PRO A 522 36.41 1.47 14.09
CA PRO A 522 36.80 2.86 14.27
C PRO A 522 36.50 3.69 13.02
N LEU A 523 36.32 5.01 13.21
CA LEU A 523 36.17 5.94 12.09
C LEU A 523 37.46 5.89 11.22
N THR A 524 37.26 5.90 9.90
CA THR A 524 38.34 6.15 8.95
C THR A 524 38.72 7.63 8.96
N ASP A 525 39.92 7.98 8.43
CA ASP A 525 40.33 9.38 8.34
C ASP A 525 39.30 10.23 7.54
N THR A 526 38.78 9.68 6.44
CA THR A 526 37.76 10.37 5.62
C THR A 526 36.45 10.59 6.38
N GLU A 527 35.93 9.58 7.09
CA GLU A 527 34.73 9.73 7.92
C GLU A 527 34.92 10.78 9.01
N LYS A 528 36.08 10.80 9.62
CA LYS A 528 36.47 11.81 10.63
C LYS A 528 36.53 13.21 10.03
N GLU A 529 37.19 13.39 8.89
CA GLU A 529 37.27 14.69 8.20
C GLU A 529 35.86 15.22 7.83
N GLU A 530 34.96 14.37 7.37
CA GLU A 530 33.59 14.72 7.04
C GLU A 530 32.78 15.21 8.29
N ILE A 531 32.93 14.49 9.40
CA ILE A 531 32.27 14.87 10.68
C ILE A 531 32.91 16.17 11.19
N ASP A 532 34.23 16.30 11.19
CA ASP A 532 34.95 17.51 11.66
C ASP A 532 34.59 18.75 10.85
N LYS A 533 34.34 18.61 9.55
CA LYS A 533 33.83 19.68 8.70
C LYS A 533 32.41 20.14 9.15
N ALA A 534 31.51 19.20 9.40
CA ALA A 534 30.18 19.54 9.91
C ALA A 534 30.26 20.22 11.28
N VAL A 535 31.08 19.71 12.18
CA VAL A 535 31.32 20.29 13.52
C VAL A 535 31.89 21.71 13.42
N SER A 536 32.83 21.96 12.51
CA SER A 536 33.39 23.29 12.30
C SER A 536 32.36 24.33 11.87
N LEU A 537 31.44 23.95 10.97
CA LEU A 537 30.32 24.79 10.54
C LEU A 537 29.29 24.97 11.68
N ALA A 538 29.03 23.93 12.44
CA ALA A 538 28.11 23.94 13.57
C ALA A 538 28.46 24.96 14.62
N ARG A 539 29.78 25.10 14.94
CA ARG A 539 30.27 26.11 15.94
C ARG A 539 29.92 27.54 15.55
N ASN A 540 29.82 27.83 14.26
CA ASN A 540 29.49 29.15 13.71
C ASN A 540 27.99 29.35 13.44
N SER A 541 27.17 28.38 13.74
CA SER A 541 25.71 28.42 13.52
C SER A 541 24.96 28.73 14.81
N ASP A 542 23.77 29.32 14.70
CA ASP A 542 22.87 29.56 15.84
C ASP A 542 22.08 28.29 16.16
N ILE A 543 21.77 27.48 15.13
CA ILE A 543 21.05 26.22 15.22
C ILE A 543 21.52 25.24 14.16
N ILE A 544 21.39 23.97 14.46
CA ILE A 544 21.73 22.84 13.57
C ILE A 544 20.45 22.07 13.23
N ILE A 545 20.21 21.80 11.95
CA ILE A 545 19.17 20.88 11.47
C ILE A 545 19.88 19.66 10.91
N ALA A 546 19.82 18.56 11.66
CA ALA A 546 20.40 17.27 11.28
C ALA A 546 19.32 16.39 10.62
N VAL A 547 19.51 16.00 9.36
CA VAL A 547 18.57 15.18 8.58
C VAL A 547 19.17 13.79 8.43
N LEU A 548 18.66 12.85 9.22
CA LEU A 548 19.20 11.52 9.40
C LEU A 548 18.12 10.45 9.20
N GLY A 549 18.53 9.20 9.05
CA GLY A 549 17.62 8.05 8.94
C GLY A 549 18.04 7.03 7.91
N GLU A 550 17.07 6.58 7.10
CA GLU A 550 17.27 5.56 6.08
C GLU A 550 17.00 6.13 4.68
N ASP A 551 17.57 5.51 3.66
CA ASP A 551 17.25 5.73 2.26
C ASP A 551 16.37 4.60 1.68
N GLU A 552 15.96 4.73 0.43
CA GLU A 552 15.12 3.74 -0.23
C GLU A 552 15.82 2.39 -0.46
N GLU A 553 17.15 2.34 -0.43
CA GLU A 553 17.89 1.10 -0.59
C GLU A 553 17.91 0.24 0.70
N ARG A 554 17.53 0.79 1.85
CA ARG A 554 17.48 0.09 3.15
C ARG A 554 16.05 -0.24 3.57
N THR A 555 15.06 0.16 2.77
CA THR A 555 13.63 -0.06 3.02
C THR A 555 12.94 -0.63 1.78
N GLY A 556 11.76 -1.20 1.96
CA GLY A 556 10.98 -1.83 0.89
C GLY A 556 11.14 -3.35 0.84
N GLU A 557 10.61 -3.95 -0.20
CA GLU A 557 10.61 -5.39 -0.39
C GLU A 557 12.01 -5.98 -0.46
N SER A 558 12.22 -7.11 0.22
CA SER A 558 13.50 -7.81 0.37
C SER A 558 14.59 -7.01 1.08
N ARG A 559 14.20 -6.03 1.93
CA ARG A 559 15.11 -5.13 2.65
C ARG A 559 14.83 -5.07 4.15
N SER A 560 14.56 -6.23 4.75
CA SER A 560 14.47 -6.35 6.20
C SER A 560 15.81 -6.09 6.86
N ARG A 561 15.79 -5.49 8.06
CA ARG A 561 16.97 -5.20 8.87
C ARG A 561 16.98 -6.00 10.16
N THR A 562 18.15 -6.29 10.70
CA THR A 562 18.35 -6.96 12.00
C THR A 562 18.61 -5.97 13.13
N SER A 563 18.99 -4.73 12.82
CA SER A 563 19.07 -3.59 13.73
C SER A 563 18.08 -2.51 13.34
N LEU A 564 17.59 -1.76 14.33
CA LEU A 564 16.75 -0.57 14.15
C LEU A 564 17.48 0.73 14.52
N ASP A 565 18.79 0.68 14.76
CA ASP A 565 19.60 1.85 15.04
C ASP A 565 19.80 2.69 13.78
N LEU A 566 20.18 3.95 13.95
CA LEU A 566 20.64 4.79 12.84
C LEU A 566 21.80 4.09 12.12
N PRO A 567 21.71 3.87 10.79
CA PRO A 567 22.73 3.14 10.08
C PRO A 567 24.03 3.93 9.94
N GLY A 568 25.15 3.23 9.73
CA GLY A 568 26.46 3.83 9.45
C GLY A 568 26.98 4.72 10.57
N ARG A 569 27.44 5.93 10.19
CA ARG A 569 28.09 6.88 11.13
C ARG A 569 27.17 8.01 11.60
N GLN A 570 25.87 7.89 11.37
CA GLN A 570 24.89 8.96 11.68
C GLN A 570 24.80 9.23 13.18
N GLN A 571 24.93 8.22 14.03
CA GLN A 571 24.96 8.40 15.49
C GLN A 571 26.18 9.21 15.94
N GLN A 572 27.37 8.88 15.42
CA GLN A 572 28.62 9.59 15.74
C GLN A 572 28.58 11.06 15.26
N LEU A 573 28.02 11.31 14.07
CA LEU A 573 27.77 12.67 13.59
C LEU A 573 26.87 13.43 14.57
N LEU A 574 25.75 12.85 14.97
CA LEU A 574 24.78 13.50 15.85
C LEU A 574 25.37 13.82 17.22
N GLU A 575 26.17 12.92 17.79
CA GLU A 575 26.88 13.11 19.06
C GLU A 575 27.91 14.25 18.96
N SER A 576 28.71 14.26 17.88
CA SER A 576 29.70 15.31 17.64
C SER A 576 29.06 16.70 17.43
N LEU A 577 27.89 16.75 16.80
CA LEU A 577 27.11 17.99 16.66
C LEU A 577 26.58 18.47 18.02
N TYR A 578 26.05 17.57 18.84
CA TYR A 578 25.57 17.88 20.19
C TYR A 578 26.69 18.44 21.09
N GLU A 579 27.91 17.88 21.00
CA GLU A 579 29.06 18.32 21.77
C GLU A 579 29.52 19.77 21.45
N THR A 580 29.07 20.35 20.34
CA THR A 580 29.30 21.77 20.04
C THR A 580 28.57 22.72 20.99
N GLY A 581 27.59 22.22 21.77
CA GLY A 581 26.71 23.00 22.64
C GLY A 581 25.67 23.83 21.90
N LYS A 582 25.54 23.71 20.59
CA LYS A 582 24.50 24.36 19.79
C LYS A 582 23.21 23.59 19.83
N PRO A 583 22.05 24.24 19.80
CA PRO A 583 20.77 23.53 19.73
C PRO A 583 20.67 22.75 18.41
N VAL A 584 20.25 21.48 18.51
CA VAL A 584 20.08 20.57 17.37
C VAL A 584 18.62 20.22 17.22
N VAL A 585 18.07 20.33 16.01
CA VAL A 585 16.81 19.75 15.59
C VAL A 585 17.14 18.52 14.75
N LEU A 586 16.65 17.36 15.17
CA LEU A 586 16.74 16.13 14.40
C LEU A 586 15.50 15.98 13.53
N VAL A 587 15.66 15.88 12.23
CA VAL A 587 14.62 15.49 11.26
C VAL A 587 14.92 14.06 10.82
N LEU A 588 13.99 13.16 11.10
CA LEU A 588 14.10 11.74 10.73
C LEU A 588 13.41 11.49 9.40
N ILE A 589 14.15 10.87 8.48
CA ILE A 589 13.66 10.35 7.20
C ILE A 589 13.87 8.84 7.24
N ASN A 590 12.82 8.05 7.35
CA ASN A 590 12.93 6.59 7.51
C ASN A 590 11.61 5.89 7.13
N GLY A 591 11.73 4.62 6.79
CA GLY A 591 10.58 3.79 6.40
C GLY A 591 10.03 2.93 7.54
N ARG A 592 10.63 2.98 8.73
CA ARG A 592 10.28 2.18 9.93
C ARG A 592 10.69 2.88 11.21
N PRO A 593 10.12 2.53 12.39
CA PRO A 593 10.60 3.01 13.68
C PRO A 593 12.07 2.71 13.92
N LEU A 594 12.84 3.69 14.38
CA LEU A 594 14.24 3.56 14.75
C LEU A 594 14.44 3.61 16.28
N THR A 595 15.48 2.93 16.79
CA THR A 595 15.82 2.92 18.21
C THR A 595 16.68 4.14 18.60
N ILE A 596 16.09 5.31 18.61
CA ILE A 596 16.76 6.61 18.80
C ILE A 596 16.85 7.08 20.27
N ASN A 597 17.16 6.17 21.20
CA ASN A 597 17.17 6.49 22.64
C ASN A 597 18.12 7.63 23.01
N TRP A 598 19.31 7.65 22.42
CA TRP A 598 20.29 8.69 22.68
C TRP A 598 19.75 10.05 22.23
N ALA A 599 19.22 10.13 20.99
CA ALA A 599 18.62 11.35 20.46
C ALA A 599 17.43 11.80 21.33
N ASN A 600 16.53 10.88 21.74
CA ASN A 600 15.42 11.22 22.62
C ASN A 600 15.91 11.81 23.96
N ARG A 601 17.04 11.35 24.49
CA ARG A 601 17.56 11.89 25.76
C ARG A 601 18.22 13.25 25.59
N PHE A 602 19.03 13.47 24.56
CA PHE A 602 19.96 14.60 24.49
C PHE A 602 19.56 15.65 23.45
N ILE A 603 18.85 15.31 22.40
CA ILE A 603 18.42 16.25 21.35
C ILE A 603 17.12 16.94 21.78
N PRO A 604 17.07 18.27 21.77
CA PRO A 604 15.92 19.01 22.31
C PRO A 604 14.67 18.94 21.42
N SER A 605 14.81 18.72 20.10
CA SER A 605 13.65 18.63 19.21
C SER A 605 13.86 17.56 18.14
N ILE A 606 12.82 16.72 17.93
CA ILE A 606 12.83 15.58 16.98
C ILE A 606 11.52 15.60 16.19
N LEU A 607 11.64 15.68 14.87
CA LEU A 607 10.54 15.61 13.92
C LEU A 607 10.67 14.35 13.08
N GLU A 608 9.67 13.46 13.10
CA GLU A 608 9.54 12.30 12.25
C GLU A 608 8.81 12.69 10.96
N ALA A 609 9.44 12.50 9.82
CA ALA A 609 8.88 12.84 8.51
C ALA A 609 8.58 11.63 7.64
N TRP A 610 8.93 10.44 8.08
CA TRP A 610 8.85 9.20 7.29
C TRP A 610 9.55 9.35 5.95
N PHE A 611 9.08 8.65 4.91
CA PHE A 611 9.47 8.96 3.53
C PHE A 611 8.47 9.96 2.96
N PRO A 612 8.85 11.23 2.91
CA PRO A 612 8.04 12.27 2.31
C PRO A 612 8.06 12.10 0.78
N ASN A 613 7.20 12.80 0.11
CA ASN A 613 7.17 12.81 -1.35
C ASN A 613 7.77 14.12 -1.91
N GLN A 614 7.41 14.43 -3.16
CA GLN A 614 7.82 15.60 -3.89
C GLN A 614 7.81 16.92 -3.09
N MET A 615 6.82 17.10 -2.20
CA MET A 615 6.64 18.33 -1.39
C MET A 615 7.27 18.21 0.01
N GLY A 616 8.05 17.15 0.27
CA GLY A 616 8.58 16.83 1.59
C GLY A 616 9.39 17.95 2.21
N GLY A 617 10.36 18.50 1.49
CA GLY A 617 11.20 19.60 1.99
C GLY A 617 10.38 20.84 2.34
N ARG A 618 9.37 21.19 1.54
CA ARG A 618 8.46 22.32 1.78
C ARG A 618 7.61 22.11 3.04
N ALA A 619 7.06 20.91 3.22
CA ALA A 619 6.26 20.57 4.39
C ALA A 619 7.09 20.60 5.69
N ILE A 620 8.28 19.98 5.65
CA ILE A 620 9.21 19.96 6.79
C ILE A 620 9.63 21.38 7.17
N ALA A 621 10.12 22.18 6.20
CA ALA A 621 10.52 23.55 6.47
C ALA A 621 9.36 24.40 7.01
N GLY A 622 8.16 24.32 6.43
CA GLY A 622 6.96 24.99 6.92
C GLY A 622 6.63 24.63 8.36
N THR A 623 6.82 23.38 8.75
CA THR A 623 6.67 22.94 10.14
C THR A 623 7.76 23.50 11.04
N LEU A 624 9.04 23.40 10.65
CA LEU A 624 10.16 23.92 11.44
C LEU A 624 10.03 25.42 11.73
N PHE A 625 9.53 26.21 10.79
CA PHE A 625 9.34 27.66 10.95
C PHE A 625 7.94 28.08 11.41
N GLY A 626 7.04 27.12 11.67
CA GLY A 626 5.73 27.34 12.27
C GLY A 626 4.66 27.91 11.34
N GLU A 627 4.81 27.75 10.02
CA GLU A 627 3.72 27.96 9.06
C GLU A 627 2.61 26.91 9.25
N TYR A 628 3.00 25.71 9.57
CA TYR A 628 2.11 24.61 9.92
C TYR A 628 2.41 24.11 11.34
N ASN A 629 1.37 23.81 12.09
CA ASN A 629 1.46 23.20 13.41
C ASN A 629 1.31 21.68 13.26
N PRO A 630 2.34 20.87 13.59
CA PRO A 630 2.28 19.41 13.42
C PRO A 630 1.16 18.80 14.26
N GLY A 631 0.38 17.91 13.65
CA GLY A 631 -0.74 17.21 14.29
C GLY A 631 -0.80 15.75 13.91
N GLY A 632 0.26 15.22 13.29
CA GLY A 632 0.39 13.78 13.00
C GLY A 632 0.60 12.97 14.28
N LYS A 633 0.15 11.71 14.27
CA LYS A 633 0.32 10.75 15.37
C LYS A 633 0.93 9.46 14.86
N LEU A 634 1.78 8.84 15.65
CA LEU A 634 2.45 7.58 15.27
C LEU A 634 1.44 6.46 15.02
N PRO A 635 1.45 5.83 13.85
CA PRO A 635 0.61 4.67 13.56
C PRO A 635 1.28 3.35 13.98
N ILE A 636 2.49 3.44 14.55
CA ILE A 636 3.33 2.32 14.96
C ILE A 636 4.17 2.70 16.17
N THR A 637 4.35 1.77 17.09
CA THR A 637 5.17 1.93 18.30
C THR A 637 6.66 2.01 17.97
N PHE A 638 7.38 2.94 18.58
CA PHE A 638 8.84 3.01 18.55
C PHE A 638 9.43 2.21 19.72
N PRO A 639 10.15 1.11 19.48
CA PRO A 639 10.79 0.36 20.53
C PRO A 639 12.06 1.06 21.05
N LYS A 640 12.48 0.79 22.27
CA LYS A 640 13.78 1.22 22.80
C LYS A 640 14.92 0.36 22.30
N THR A 641 14.65 -0.87 21.94
CA THR A 641 15.66 -1.82 21.45
C THR A 641 15.04 -2.87 20.57
N THR A 642 15.77 -3.34 19.58
CA THR A 642 15.37 -4.46 18.71
C THR A 642 15.01 -5.72 19.51
N GLY A 643 15.62 -5.92 20.69
CA GLY A 643 15.33 -7.05 21.58
C GLY A 643 13.94 -7.03 22.23
N GLN A 644 13.18 -5.93 22.12
CA GLN A 644 11.79 -5.83 22.59
C GLN A 644 10.77 -6.34 21.58
N ILE A 645 11.16 -6.60 20.34
CA ILE A 645 10.23 -6.98 19.28
C ILE A 645 9.66 -8.39 19.56
N GLN A 646 8.32 -8.59 19.54
CA GLN A 646 7.31 -7.61 19.11
C GLN A 646 6.80 -6.80 20.31
N LEU A 647 6.99 -5.49 20.28
CA LEU A 647 6.40 -4.52 21.17
C LEU A 647 5.46 -3.66 20.35
N ASN A 648 4.15 -3.93 20.37
CA ASN A 648 3.16 -3.30 19.51
C ASN A 648 1.86 -3.02 20.26
N PHE A 649 1.07 -2.12 19.72
CA PHE A 649 -0.32 -1.92 20.08
C PHE A 649 -1.25 -2.64 19.06
N PRO A 650 -2.38 -3.28 19.48
CA PRO A 650 -2.71 -3.63 20.83
C PRO A 650 -1.87 -4.80 21.37
N PHE A 651 -1.71 -4.89 22.68
CA PHE A 651 -1.01 -5.96 23.36
C PHE A 651 -1.90 -6.63 24.41
N LYS A 652 -1.60 -7.90 24.74
CA LYS A 652 -2.32 -8.66 25.76
C LYS A 652 -1.71 -8.44 27.15
N PRO A 653 -2.52 -8.44 28.24
CA PRO A 653 -2.00 -8.41 29.61
C PRO A 653 -0.93 -9.48 29.83
N GLY A 654 0.14 -9.13 30.54
CA GLY A 654 1.24 -10.04 30.82
C GLY A 654 2.29 -10.17 29.71
N SER A 655 2.09 -9.57 28.50
CA SER A 655 3.15 -9.51 27.50
C SER A 655 4.19 -8.45 27.89
N GLN A 656 3.92 -7.18 27.72
CA GLN A 656 4.85 -6.11 28.11
C GLN A 656 4.26 -5.10 29.08
N SER A 657 2.94 -4.93 29.08
CA SER A 657 2.25 -4.05 30.01
C SER A 657 2.25 -4.60 31.42
N GLY A 658 2.22 -3.71 32.38
CA GLY A 658 2.14 -4.08 33.78
C GLY A 658 3.36 -4.83 34.35
N GLN A 659 4.44 -4.95 33.62
CA GLN A 659 5.69 -5.54 34.12
C GLN A 659 6.33 -4.56 35.11
N PRO A 660 6.61 -4.96 36.36
CA PRO A 660 7.26 -4.10 37.31
C PRO A 660 8.67 -3.71 36.83
N GLU A 661 9.06 -2.46 37.03
CA GLU A 661 10.41 -2.00 36.72
C GLU A 661 11.48 -2.69 37.56
N VAL A 662 11.11 -3.12 38.76
CA VAL A 662 11.98 -3.81 39.69
C VAL A 662 11.75 -5.32 39.58
N GLY A 663 12.83 -6.11 39.56
CA GLY A 663 12.76 -7.56 39.48
C GLY A 663 12.02 -8.17 40.67
N PRO A 664 11.64 -9.47 40.58
CA PRO A 664 10.74 -10.12 41.55
C PRO A 664 11.24 -10.08 43.01
N ASN A 665 12.52 -9.90 43.24
CA ASN A 665 13.13 -9.84 44.57
C ASN A 665 13.44 -8.40 45.02
N GLY A 666 12.93 -7.37 44.39
CA GLY A 666 13.23 -5.99 44.75
C GLY A 666 14.65 -5.53 44.40
N THR A 667 15.38 -6.26 43.58
CA THR A 667 16.82 -6.08 43.30
C THR A 667 17.15 -5.15 42.12
N GLY A 668 16.33 -4.14 41.88
CA GLY A 668 16.58 -3.16 40.82
C GLY A 668 16.01 -3.58 39.44
N LYS A 669 16.23 -2.73 38.46
CA LYS A 669 15.75 -2.94 37.07
C LYS A 669 16.53 -4.05 36.38
N THR A 670 15.85 -5.06 35.90
CA THR A 670 16.46 -6.23 35.24
C THR A 670 16.30 -6.24 33.71
N ARG A 671 15.56 -5.26 33.17
CA ARG A 671 15.27 -5.19 31.72
C ARG A 671 14.85 -3.79 31.28
N VAL A 672 14.88 -3.56 29.98
CA VAL A 672 14.29 -2.41 29.33
C VAL A 672 12.79 -2.67 29.19
N ILE A 673 11.95 -1.73 29.64
CA ILE A 673 10.49 -1.82 29.58
C ILE A 673 9.88 -0.57 28.94
N GLY A 674 8.67 -0.75 28.40
CA GLY A 674 7.87 0.29 27.74
C GLY A 674 8.44 0.71 26.39
N ALA A 675 7.63 1.39 25.62
CA ALA A 675 8.01 1.97 24.33
C ALA A 675 8.93 3.18 24.51
N LEU A 676 9.65 3.55 23.47
CA LEU A 676 10.29 4.85 23.35
C LEU A 676 9.21 5.92 23.08
N TYR A 677 8.35 5.65 22.09
CA TYR A 677 7.12 6.38 21.82
C TYR A 677 5.98 5.40 21.55
N PRO A 678 4.84 5.52 22.24
CA PRO A 678 3.73 4.60 22.09
C PRO A 678 2.90 4.87 20.83
N PHE A 679 2.09 3.89 20.42
CA PHE A 679 1.10 4.06 19.38
C PHE A 679 0.17 5.27 19.65
N GLY A 680 -0.11 6.03 18.60
CA GLY A 680 -0.95 7.23 18.67
C GLY A 680 -0.24 8.49 19.21
N TYR A 681 1.05 8.39 19.58
CA TYR A 681 1.82 9.52 20.13
C TYR A 681 2.18 10.56 19.07
N GLY A 682 2.19 11.83 19.47
CA GLY A 682 2.65 12.97 18.69
C GLY A 682 2.32 14.27 19.40
N LEU A 683 3.24 15.22 19.37
CA LEU A 683 3.11 16.54 19.99
C LEU A 683 2.56 17.59 19.00
N SER A 684 2.14 18.73 19.55
CA SER A 684 1.70 19.90 18.79
C SER A 684 2.36 21.16 19.36
N TYR A 685 2.39 22.26 18.60
CA TYR A 685 2.79 23.59 19.10
C TYR A 685 1.70 24.27 19.93
N THR A 686 0.55 23.61 20.11
CA THR A 686 -0.54 24.05 20.99
C THR A 686 -0.90 22.91 21.97
N THR A 687 -1.84 23.18 22.87
CA THR A 687 -2.30 22.22 23.89
C THR A 687 -3.79 22.01 23.82
N PHE A 688 -4.25 20.80 24.17
CA PHE A 688 -5.67 20.44 24.15
C PHE A 688 -6.12 19.91 25.51
N ALA A 689 -7.34 20.26 25.91
CA ALA A 689 -8.03 19.73 27.07
C ALA A 689 -9.26 18.91 26.62
N TYR A 690 -9.53 17.84 27.35
CA TYR A 690 -10.68 16.96 27.12
C TYR A 690 -11.64 17.02 28.29
N SER A 691 -12.94 17.07 28.02
CA SER A 691 -13.97 17.15 29.05
C SER A 691 -15.29 16.52 28.60
N ASN A 692 -16.24 16.39 29.54
CA ASN A 692 -17.63 16.00 29.25
C ASN A 692 -17.78 14.65 28.50
N LEU A 693 -16.93 13.66 28.81
CA LEU A 693 -17.14 12.31 28.28
C LEU A 693 -18.52 11.80 28.71
N ASN A 694 -19.33 11.38 27.76
CA ASN A 694 -20.64 10.80 27.99
C ASN A 694 -20.88 9.59 27.07
N VAL A 695 -21.26 8.47 27.64
CA VAL A 695 -21.59 7.24 26.90
C VAL A 695 -23.07 6.94 27.11
N THR A 696 -23.82 6.87 26.02
CA THR A 696 -25.28 6.69 26.03
C THR A 696 -25.68 5.52 25.13
N PRO A 697 -26.51 4.58 25.65
CA PRO A 697 -26.93 4.46 27.04
C PRO A 697 -25.80 3.92 27.95
N SER A 698 -25.90 4.16 29.25
CA SER A 698 -24.94 3.64 30.24
C SER A 698 -25.05 2.10 30.45
N ARG A 699 -26.07 1.48 29.93
CA ARG A 699 -26.32 0.03 29.86
C ARG A 699 -26.99 -0.31 28.56
N GLN A 700 -26.55 -1.37 27.88
CA GLN A 700 -27.12 -1.79 26.61
C GLN A 700 -27.15 -3.31 26.48
N ARG A 701 -28.16 -3.82 25.75
CA ARG A 701 -28.21 -5.23 25.33
C ARG A 701 -27.07 -5.54 24.35
N MET A 702 -26.72 -6.80 24.19
CA MET A 702 -25.63 -7.23 23.29
C MET A 702 -25.80 -6.77 21.84
N GLN A 703 -27.00 -6.45 21.40
CA GLN A 703 -27.31 -6.02 20.01
C GLN A 703 -27.50 -4.51 19.87
N GLY A 704 -27.25 -3.73 20.91
CA GLY A 704 -27.46 -2.27 20.88
C GLY A 704 -26.19 -1.49 20.52
N GLU A 705 -26.42 -0.24 20.09
CA GLU A 705 -25.33 0.70 19.77
C GLU A 705 -25.09 1.66 20.93
N PHE A 706 -23.82 2.08 21.09
CA PHE A 706 -23.43 3.12 22.04
C PHE A 706 -23.02 4.38 21.28
N LYS A 707 -23.53 5.51 21.74
CA LYS A 707 -23.09 6.83 21.32
C LYS A 707 -22.16 7.39 22.37
N ILE A 708 -20.95 7.79 21.96
CA ILE A 708 -19.91 8.36 22.82
C ILE A 708 -19.68 9.80 22.37
N THR A 709 -19.72 10.75 23.29
CA THR A 709 -19.41 12.16 23.03
C THR A 709 -18.34 12.65 23.99
N VAL A 710 -17.46 13.52 23.52
CA VAL A 710 -16.42 14.18 24.29
C VAL A 710 -16.17 15.57 23.75
N ASP A 711 -15.96 16.55 24.63
CA ASP A 711 -15.57 17.89 24.24
C ASP A 711 -14.04 18.03 24.26
N VAL A 712 -13.50 18.62 23.19
CA VAL A 712 -12.07 18.90 23.03
C VAL A 712 -11.88 20.38 22.82
N THR A 713 -11.04 21.02 23.64
CA THR A 713 -10.76 22.44 23.61
C THR A 713 -9.30 22.72 23.33
N ASN A 714 -8.99 23.60 22.39
CA ASN A 714 -7.64 24.13 22.21
C ASN A 714 -7.35 25.16 23.31
N THR A 715 -6.49 24.80 24.26
CA THR A 715 -6.11 25.65 25.40
C THR A 715 -4.85 26.46 25.15
N GLY A 716 -4.19 26.28 24.02
CA GLY A 716 -2.98 27.02 23.67
C GLY A 716 -3.24 28.30 22.90
N LYS A 717 -2.21 28.76 22.16
CA LYS A 717 -2.21 30.07 21.49
C LYS A 717 -2.16 29.97 19.95
N ARG A 718 -2.14 28.78 19.40
CA ARG A 718 -2.05 28.53 17.96
C ARG A 718 -3.21 27.66 17.53
N ASN A 719 -3.69 27.85 16.30
CA ASN A 719 -4.54 26.87 15.65
C ASN A 719 -3.79 25.53 15.54
N GLY A 720 -4.49 24.44 15.69
CA GLY A 720 -3.87 23.11 15.56
C GLY A 720 -4.88 21.99 15.44
N ASP A 721 -4.37 20.87 14.95
CA ASP A 721 -5.12 19.63 14.85
C ASP A 721 -4.89 18.77 16.10
N GLU A 722 -5.97 18.16 16.58
CA GLU A 722 -5.91 17.06 17.56
C GLU A 722 -6.58 15.81 16.98
N ILE A 723 -6.02 14.66 17.31
CA ILE A 723 -6.59 13.35 16.95
C ILE A 723 -7.13 12.72 18.23
N VAL A 724 -8.45 12.77 18.36
CA VAL A 724 -9.18 12.20 19.48
C VAL A 724 -9.30 10.69 19.26
N GLN A 725 -8.78 9.90 20.19
CA GLN A 725 -8.68 8.43 20.06
C GLN A 725 -9.58 7.77 21.10
N LEU A 726 -10.49 6.90 20.63
CA LEU A 726 -11.37 6.09 21.47
C LEU A 726 -10.86 4.66 21.56
N TYR A 727 -10.61 4.24 22.77
CA TYR A 727 -10.21 2.88 23.11
C TYR A 727 -11.27 2.20 23.97
N ILE A 728 -11.35 0.87 23.87
CA ILE A 728 -12.18 0.04 24.75
C ILE A 728 -11.35 -1.04 25.42
N ARG A 729 -11.75 -1.41 26.61
CA ARG A 729 -11.22 -2.57 27.36
C ARG A 729 -12.39 -3.41 27.86
N ASP A 730 -12.36 -4.70 27.57
CA ASP A 730 -13.18 -5.67 28.25
C ASP A 730 -12.54 -6.00 29.61
N LYS A 731 -13.26 -5.76 30.70
CA LYS A 731 -12.72 -5.94 32.05
C LYS A 731 -12.53 -7.42 32.44
N VAL A 732 -13.41 -8.28 31.96
CA VAL A 732 -13.41 -9.72 32.25
C VAL A 732 -14.02 -10.47 31.07
N SER A 733 -13.23 -11.28 30.44
CA SER A 733 -13.62 -12.11 29.31
C SER A 733 -13.30 -13.61 29.52
N SER A 734 -13.94 -14.49 28.76
CA SER A 734 -13.74 -15.94 28.81
C SER A 734 -12.34 -16.38 28.32
N VAL A 735 -11.64 -15.51 27.58
CA VAL A 735 -10.29 -15.71 27.05
C VAL A 735 -9.44 -14.46 27.32
N ILE A 736 -8.12 -14.56 27.23
CA ILE A 736 -7.26 -13.39 27.35
C ILE A 736 -7.46 -12.49 26.13
N THR A 737 -7.96 -11.27 26.36
CA THR A 737 -8.12 -10.21 25.35
C THR A 737 -7.02 -9.16 25.46
N TYR A 738 -7.06 -8.15 24.62
CA TYR A 738 -6.10 -7.04 24.63
C TYR A 738 -6.36 -6.08 25.82
N ASP A 739 -5.29 -5.51 26.34
CA ASP A 739 -5.37 -4.53 27.45
C ASP A 739 -6.22 -3.31 27.07
N SER A 740 -6.12 -2.87 25.83
CA SER A 740 -7.02 -1.92 25.19
C SER A 740 -6.99 -2.07 23.67
N GLN A 741 -8.06 -1.66 23.02
CA GLN A 741 -8.20 -1.74 21.56
C GLN A 741 -8.75 -0.42 21.03
N LEU A 742 -8.15 0.10 19.96
CA LEU A 742 -8.69 1.25 19.23
C LEU A 742 -10.03 0.88 18.58
N ARG A 743 -11.04 1.73 18.77
CA ARG A 743 -12.38 1.55 18.17
C ARG A 743 -12.96 2.83 17.58
N GLY A 744 -12.20 3.92 17.65
CA GLY A 744 -12.60 5.18 17.01
C GLY A 744 -11.47 6.18 17.02
N PHE A 745 -11.44 7.03 16.00
CA PHE A 745 -10.59 8.19 15.97
C PHE A 745 -11.21 9.27 15.10
N GLU A 746 -10.98 10.53 15.49
CA GLU A 746 -11.43 11.68 14.72
C GLU A 746 -10.39 12.79 14.81
N ARG A 747 -10.03 13.38 13.65
CA ARG A 747 -9.14 14.52 13.55
C ARG A 747 -9.98 15.80 13.54
N VAL A 748 -9.69 16.71 14.46
CA VAL A 748 -10.36 18.00 14.59
C VAL A 748 -9.34 19.13 14.51
N ASN A 749 -9.69 20.22 13.81
CA ASN A 749 -8.87 21.44 13.75
C ASN A 749 -9.53 22.52 14.59
N LEU A 750 -8.81 23.09 15.55
CA LEU A 750 -9.37 24.03 16.52
C LEU A 750 -8.54 25.31 16.61
N ASP A 751 -9.24 26.44 16.56
CA ASP A 751 -8.65 27.77 16.90
C ASP A 751 -8.38 27.89 18.40
N PRO A 752 -7.49 28.80 18.82
CA PRO A 752 -7.24 29.07 20.24
C PRO A 752 -8.54 29.38 21.01
N GLY A 753 -8.82 28.61 22.06
CA GLY A 753 -10.04 28.74 22.87
C GLY A 753 -11.29 28.09 22.30
N GLU A 754 -11.20 27.53 21.08
CA GLU A 754 -12.34 26.83 20.46
C GLU A 754 -12.54 25.45 21.10
N THR A 755 -13.81 25.06 21.24
CA THR A 755 -14.25 23.75 21.73
C THR A 755 -15.13 23.11 20.69
N GLN A 756 -14.84 21.82 20.39
CA GLN A 756 -15.68 20.99 19.52
C GLN A 756 -16.08 19.69 20.25
N THR A 757 -17.34 19.31 20.11
CA THR A 757 -17.81 17.99 20.56
C THR A 757 -17.52 16.96 19.47
N VAL A 758 -16.75 15.93 19.83
CA VAL A 758 -16.48 14.75 18.98
C VAL A 758 -17.41 13.62 19.36
N GLU A 759 -17.93 12.94 18.35
CA GLU A 759 -18.88 11.85 18.51
C GLU A 759 -18.38 10.56 17.88
N PHE A 760 -18.55 9.44 18.60
CA PHE A 760 -18.32 8.10 18.10
C PHE A 760 -19.57 7.25 18.27
N THR A 761 -19.76 6.28 17.38
CA THR A 761 -20.80 5.26 17.51
C THR A 761 -20.11 3.89 17.48
N LEU A 762 -20.30 3.11 18.53
CA LEU A 762 -19.87 1.71 18.58
C LEU A 762 -21.04 0.77 18.43
N LYS A 763 -20.86 -0.26 17.62
CA LYS A 763 -21.82 -1.31 17.30
C LYS A 763 -21.44 -2.61 18.00
N PRO A 764 -22.33 -3.61 18.03
CA PRO A 764 -22.03 -4.90 18.64
C PRO A 764 -20.73 -5.53 18.14
N GLU A 765 -20.42 -5.36 16.84
CA GLU A 765 -19.20 -5.90 16.22
C GLU A 765 -17.91 -5.34 16.86
N ASP A 766 -17.96 -4.13 17.41
CA ASP A 766 -16.80 -3.49 18.06
C ASP A 766 -16.43 -4.11 19.40
N PHE A 767 -17.35 -4.89 19.99
CA PHE A 767 -17.20 -5.59 21.28
C PHE A 767 -16.93 -7.08 21.12
N MET A 768 -16.94 -7.60 19.88
CA MET A 768 -16.74 -9.02 19.63
C MET A 768 -15.31 -9.46 19.96
N LEU A 769 -15.23 -10.64 20.55
CA LEU A 769 -14.00 -11.40 20.72
C LEU A 769 -14.17 -12.81 20.14
N LEU A 770 -13.08 -13.51 19.89
CA LEU A 770 -13.10 -14.94 19.61
C LEU A 770 -13.15 -15.67 20.94
N ASP A 771 -14.23 -16.40 21.20
CA ASP A 771 -14.41 -17.18 22.43
C ASP A 771 -13.50 -18.44 22.46
N LYS A 772 -13.71 -19.32 23.42
CA LYS A 772 -12.95 -20.57 23.56
C LYS A 772 -13.12 -21.54 22.40
N ASN A 773 -14.24 -21.43 21.66
CA ASN A 773 -14.55 -22.26 20.51
C ASN A 773 -14.10 -21.66 19.19
N MET A 774 -13.46 -20.47 19.22
CA MET A 774 -13.11 -19.67 18.06
C MET A 774 -14.31 -19.07 17.31
N ASP A 775 -15.43 -18.87 18.02
CA ASP A 775 -16.62 -18.19 17.50
C ASP A 775 -16.60 -16.71 17.89
N TRP A 776 -16.96 -15.82 16.95
CA TRP A 776 -17.10 -14.39 17.22
C TRP A 776 -18.36 -14.14 18.05
N SER A 777 -18.18 -13.64 19.25
CA SER A 777 -19.28 -13.37 20.18
C SER A 777 -19.06 -12.10 20.98
N VAL A 778 -20.16 -11.48 21.43
CA VAL A 778 -20.13 -10.42 22.45
C VAL A 778 -20.41 -11.07 23.78
N GLU A 779 -19.50 -10.94 24.74
CA GLU A 779 -19.72 -11.46 26.09
C GLU A 779 -20.35 -10.38 27.00
N PRO A 780 -21.28 -10.74 27.90
CA PRO A 780 -21.84 -9.79 28.84
C PRO A 780 -20.80 -9.43 29.90
N GLY A 781 -20.64 -8.13 30.17
CA GLY A 781 -19.64 -7.67 31.13
C GLY A 781 -19.54 -6.16 31.25
N GLU A 782 -18.60 -5.74 32.09
CA GLU A 782 -18.21 -4.34 32.21
C GLU A 782 -17.13 -3.99 31.19
N PHE A 783 -17.39 -2.98 30.38
CA PHE A 783 -16.43 -2.41 29.44
C PHE A 783 -16.01 -1.02 29.91
N GLU A 784 -14.71 -0.72 29.80
CA GLU A 784 -14.15 0.61 30.04
C GLU A 784 -13.93 1.31 28.68
N PHE A 785 -14.54 2.47 28.51
CA PHE A 785 -14.34 3.39 27.40
C PHE A 785 -13.30 4.41 27.81
N MET A 786 -12.31 4.62 26.98
CA MET A 786 -11.15 5.45 27.26
C MET A 786 -10.94 6.42 26.09
N ILE A 787 -10.90 7.70 26.40
CA ILE A 787 -10.56 8.74 25.43
C ILE A 787 -9.16 9.26 25.73
N GLY A 788 -8.32 9.31 24.70
CA GLY A 788 -6.93 9.77 24.86
C GLY A 788 -6.36 10.45 23.64
N ALA A 789 -5.17 11.00 23.80
CA ALA A 789 -4.33 11.57 22.75
C ALA A 789 -3.28 10.56 22.23
N SER A 790 -3.14 9.40 22.91
CA SER A 790 -2.37 8.23 22.49
C SER A 790 -2.83 7.01 23.29
N SER A 791 -2.31 5.82 22.96
CA SER A 791 -2.60 4.59 23.71
C SER A 791 -2.15 4.62 25.18
N GLU A 792 -1.19 5.47 25.53
CA GLU A 792 -0.68 5.67 26.90
C GLU A 792 -1.09 7.00 27.53
N ASP A 793 -1.59 7.96 26.75
CA ASP A 793 -2.09 9.27 27.25
C ASP A 793 -3.62 9.28 27.27
N ILE A 794 -4.20 8.51 28.19
CA ILE A 794 -5.64 8.44 28.39
C ILE A 794 -6.10 9.56 29.30
N ARG A 795 -6.97 10.44 28.78
CA ARG A 795 -7.47 11.64 29.44
C ARG A 795 -8.76 11.44 30.21
N LEU A 796 -9.69 10.65 29.67
CA LEU A 796 -11.01 10.40 30.26
C LEU A 796 -11.36 8.92 30.17
N LYS A 797 -12.13 8.43 31.19
CA LYS A 797 -12.60 7.06 31.25
C LYS A 797 -14.02 6.97 31.77
N GLN A 798 -14.79 6.04 31.22
CA GLN A 798 -16.13 5.70 31.71
C GLN A 798 -16.41 4.22 31.54
N SER A 799 -16.84 3.55 32.64
CA SER A 799 -17.28 2.15 32.56
C SER A 799 -18.76 2.05 32.24
N ILE A 800 -19.12 1.04 31.46
CA ILE A 800 -20.51 0.71 31.12
C ILE A 800 -20.74 -0.79 31.22
N GLN A 801 -22.03 -1.19 31.25
CA GLN A 801 -22.45 -2.60 31.21
C GLN A 801 -22.99 -2.94 29.82
N VAL A 802 -22.47 -4.03 29.24
CA VAL A 802 -22.88 -4.60 27.95
C VAL A 802 -23.47 -5.99 28.21
N GLY A 803 -24.57 -6.32 27.54
CA GLY A 803 -25.14 -7.65 27.54
C GLY A 803 -25.69 -8.11 28.90
N PHE A 804 -26.90 -7.73 29.26
CA PHE A 804 -27.58 -8.19 30.50
C PHE A 804 -29.02 -8.63 30.17
#